data_ff267332afbddaed17af1847b5846ded
#
_entry.id   ff267332afbddaed17af1847b5846ded
#
_cell.length_a   1.000
_cell.length_b   1.000
_cell.length_c   1.000
_cell.angle_alpha   90.00
_cell.angle_beta   90.00
_cell.angle_gamma   90.00
#
_symmetry.space_group_name_H-M   'P 1'
#
loop_
_entity.id
_entity.type
_entity.pdbx_description
1 polymer ?
#
loop_
_entity_poly.entity_id
_entity_poly.type
_entity_poly.pdbx_seq_one_letter_code
_entity_poly.pdbx_strand_id
1 'polypeptide(L)'
;MFQLPIDSLQAEFDQHVKHHHLVVEAETGSGKSTRLPLWAAKHGRVLVIEPRRIACTSLAEFLAEQSGEPIGNKVGYAIKLHAYFDENTEVVFVTPGVALRWFAEDKLASFDIVIVDEFHERRWDIDLLTAILKQENQHRLIVTSATLEGEKLAHYLNAHRLCSEGRCFPVSVTHRVIDSRHLPNKKGCENDVVKTVKEALEDEEGDILVFLPGRKEITQCAQMLQHLDDVLVVKLHASVSDEERHRALTVQAQRKVVLATNVAETSLTIPNIRVVIDSGLERRTVQRNGRTALTLTNISKASAAQRMGRAGRVAEGSCIRLFGEHAPLELVTPPELHREELVEPMLAVACCGYRLSELHFLDAVPEKSLNAALLCLQAMGALDDNGDVTEHGKKVYPLPIDALFADLVTRIPTKAEKEAMIDLAAALSVPAQLYQLQGGEAAEALEQEEPLGCDASLMIRLVRGEQLPAVIVDASVLEEAQGLAKQMRDVFELPQLEVASRYRRDQLTQAIAALHPELVFVRRERRRDALGNGSMEMVVGRNSRFPDKSEAALVLDSHSVPGRGVKQTLNLASVMMPISLDLIKTLELGEWHQGDTQYEDDTPLATMHLVYAGRTIFTEHQALQGEVAIQSIVDMIEQEMLLPGFAPLRKQQIQHWKIYNSLGLNTELVDKKVLDELCFSAWLTEQLATLGVESVDDIELFEADDLPFEGIPEWEYNDFAEQYPLKLVLAELKLDVEYFVSRKLVHVIYTEGNRKGDPKRWELPRWAGWKVQYKKASRVVDVK
;
A
#
# COMPACT_ATOMS: atom_id res chain seq x y z
N MET A 1 10.92 49.20 4.44
CA MET A 1 10.35 47.87 4.40
C MET A 1 8.95 47.99 3.83
N PHE A 2 8.60 47.19 2.82
CA PHE A 2 7.23 47.18 2.31
C PHE A 2 6.30 46.58 3.37
N GLN A 3 5.18 47.25 3.61
CA GLN A 3 4.15 46.80 4.56
C GLN A 3 3.41 45.61 3.95
N LEU A 4 3.52 44.44 4.58
CA LEU A 4 2.83 43.22 4.20
C LEU A 4 1.48 43.14 4.92
N PRO A 5 0.47 42.45 4.35
CA PRO A 5 -0.87 42.32 4.97
C PRO A 5 -0.82 41.80 6.41
N ILE A 6 0.07 40.86 6.72
CA ILE A 6 0.22 40.29 8.06
C ILE A 6 0.73 41.27 9.10
N ASP A 7 1.42 42.35 8.67
CA ASP A 7 2.06 43.32 9.60
C ASP A 7 1.03 44.00 10.54
N SER A 8 -0.23 44.03 10.16
CA SER A 8 -1.35 44.50 11.00
C SER A 8 -1.58 43.67 12.27
N LEU A 9 -1.16 42.40 12.25
CA LEU A 9 -1.34 41.45 13.37
C LEU A 9 -0.19 41.51 14.40
N GLN A 10 0.91 42.23 14.12
CA GLN A 10 2.11 42.19 14.96
C GLN A 10 1.87 42.55 16.43
N ALA A 11 1.07 43.60 16.69
CA ALA A 11 0.78 44.02 18.06
C ALA A 11 -0.03 42.95 18.84
N GLU A 12 -1.00 42.35 18.20
CA GLU A 12 -1.84 41.30 18.78
C GLU A 12 -1.01 40.01 18.98
N PHE A 13 -0.14 39.69 18.02
CA PHE A 13 0.81 38.58 18.09
C PHE A 13 1.73 38.72 19.31
N ASP A 14 2.40 39.86 19.46
CA ASP A 14 3.34 40.14 20.56
C ASP A 14 2.65 40.11 21.95
N GLN A 15 1.35 40.45 22.01
CA GLN A 15 0.55 40.39 23.22
C GLN A 15 0.25 38.94 23.62
N HIS A 16 -0.14 38.09 22.67
CA HIS A 16 -0.70 36.74 22.94
C HIS A 16 0.35 35.62 22.94
N VAL A 17 1.44 35.73 22.15
CA VAL A 17 2.47 34.68 22.00
C VAL A 17 3.11 34.26 23.33
N LYS A 18 3.14 35.16 24.33
CA LYS A 18 3.76 34.90 25.64
C LYS A 18 2.97 33.89 26.47
N HIS A 19 1.65 33.84 26.28
CA HIS A 19 0.74 33.11 27.17
C HIS A 19 -0.13 32.05 26.47
N HIS A 20 -0.31 32.17 25.15
CA HIS A 20 -1.22 31.31 24.39
C HIS A 20 -0.51 30.69 23.21
N HIS A 21 -0.94 29.47 22.82
CA HIS A 21 -0.70 29.00 21.47
C HIS A 21 -1.44 29.90 20.49
N LEU A 22 -0.93 30.00 19.27
CA LEU A 22 -1.54 30.85 18.25
C LEU A 22 -1.91 30.04 17.01
N VAL A 23 -3.07 30.36 16.44
CA VAL A 23 -3.44 29.94 15.09
C VAL A 23 -3.51 31.18 14.23
N VAL A 24 -2.67 31.25 13.21
CA VAL A 24 -2.55 32.40 12.32
C VAL A 24 -3.16 32.05 10.96
N GLU A 25 -4.33 32.63 10.70
CA GLU A 25 -4.97 32.53 9.40
C GLU A 25 -4.68 33.76 8.57
N ALA A 26 -4.02 33.53 7.47
CA ALA A 26 -3.82 34.56 6.48
C ALA A 26 -3.61 33.94 5.11
N GLU A 27 -4.02 34.62 4.07
CA GLU A 27 -3.84 34.16 2.70
C GLU A 27 -2.36 33.89 2.36
N THR A 28 -2.15 33.02 1.39
CA THR A 28 -0.79 32.76 0.89
C THR A 28 -0.22 34.03 0.25
N GLY A 29 1.03 34.36 0.62
CA GLY A 29 1.67 35.61 0.17
C GLY A 29 1.44 36.82 1.07
N SER A 30 0.68 36.70 2.16
CA SER A 30 0.51 37.74 3.17
C SER A 30 1.77 38.06 3.97
N GLY A 31 2.79 37.21 3.90
CA GLY A 31 4.06 37.35 4.64
C GLY A 31 4.17 36.49 5.91
N LYS A 32 3.28 35.50 6.11
CA LYS A 32 3.32 34.59 7.27
C LYS A 32 4.72 34.00 7.51
N SER A 33 5.19 33.25 6.55
CA SER A 33 6.45 32.48 6.64
C SER A 33 7.71 33.38 6.74
N THR A 34 7.59 34.66 6.43
CA THR A 34 8.70 35.62 6.52
C THR A 34 8.65 36.53 7.74
N ARG A 35 7.48 36.85 8.28
CA ARG A 35 7.33 37.74 9.43
C ARG A 35 7.22 37.00 10.75
N LEU A 36 6.42 35.94 10.82
CA LEU A 36 6.17 35.22 12.08
C LEU A 36 7.43 34.68 12.72
N PRO A 37 8.39 34.07 11.98
CA PRO A 37 9.65 33.63 12.60
C PRO A 37 10.44 34.74 13.24
N LEU A 38 10.52 35.92 12.59
CA LEU A 38 11.25 37.06 13.11
C LEU A 38 10.54 37.72 14.30
N TRP A 39 9.22 37.71 14.34
CA TRP A 39 8.48 38.21 15.51
C TRP A 39 8.64 37.24 16.69
N ALA A 40 8.52 35.93 16.43
CA ALA A 40 8.69 34.91 17.44
C ALA A 40 10.08 34.87 18.06
N ALA A 41 11.13 35.12 17.25
CA ALA A 41 12.53 35.18 17.71
C ALA A 41 12.80 36.23 18.80
N LYS A 42 11.96 37.27 18.92
CA LYS A 42 12.02 38.23 20.02
C LYS A 42 11.60 37.63 21.38
N HIS A 43 10.93 36.48 21.37
CA HIS A 43 10.35 35.86 22.55
C HIS A 43 11.02 34.54 22.92
N GLY A 44 11.94 34.03 22.13
CA GLY A 44 12.67 32.80 22.35
C GLY A 44 13.26 32.20 21.07
N ARG A 45 13.97 31.12 21.18
CA ARG A 45 14.54 30.37 20.04
C ARG A 45 13.44 29.64 19.28
N VAL A 46 13.42 29.77 17.97
CA VAL A 46 12.34 29.38 17.11
C VAL A 46 12.70 28.20 16.20
N LEU A 47 11.89 27.16 16.21
CA LEU A 47 11.89 26.11 15.21
C LEU A 47 10.73 26.33 14.24
N VAL A 48 11.01 26.42 12.94
CA VAL A 48 9.99 26.53 11.89
C VAL A 48 9.91 25.23 11.12
N ILE A 49 8.77 24.55 11.21
CA ILE A 49 8.52 23.30 10.52
C ILE A 49 7.84 23.64 9.19
N GLU A 50 8.57 23.47 8.10
CA GLU A 50 8.14 23.77 6.74
C GLU A 50 7.98 22.45 5.95
N PRO A 51 6.80 22.14 5.39
CA PRO A 51 6.53 20.83 4.78
C PRO A 51 7.40 20.52 3.55
N ARG A 52 7.95 21.53 2.89
CA ARG A 52 8.68 21.38 1.62
C ARG A 52 10.13 21.77 1.71
N ARG A 53 11.06 20.89 1.32
CA ARG A 53 12.51 21.13 1.29
C ARG A 53 12.86 22.48 0.61
N ILE A 54 12.31 22.72 -0.58
CA ILE A 54 12.58 23.93 -1.36
C ILE A 54 12.15 25.20 -0.60
N ALA A 55 10.97 25.19 0.00
CA ALA A 55 10.48 26.32 0.77
C ALA A 55 11.30 26.51 2.05
N CYS A 56 11.65 25.43 2.74
CA CYS A 56 12.53 25.43 3.92
C CYS A 56 13.86 26.14 3.65
N THR A 57 14.57 25.75 2.60
CA THR A 57 15.86 26.37 2.24
C THR A 57 15.70 27.80 1.73
N SER A 58 14.77 28.04 0.80
CA SER A 58 14.58 29.37 0.19
C SER A 58 14.10 30.42 1.19
N LEU A 59 13.25 30.06 2.16
CA LEU A 59 12.80 30.98 3.21
C LEU A 59 13.94 31.29 4.18
N ALA A 60 14.72 30.29 4.57
CA ALA A 60 15.87 30.52 5.44
C ALA A 60 16.94 31.42 4.78
N GLU A 61 17.27 31.15 3.52
CA GLU A 61 18.21 31.99 2.73
C GLU A 61 17.69 33.44 2.59
N PHE A 62 16.42 33.60 2.24
CA PHE A 62 15.78 34.90 2.11
C PHE A 62 15.81 35.70 3.41
N LEU A 63 15.52 35.09 4.55
CA LEU A 63 15.55 35.76 5.85
C LEU A 63 16.98 36.05 6.33
N ALA A 64 17.93 35.17 6.04
CA ALA A 64 19.35 35.43 6.32
C ALA A 64 19.86 36.64 5.53
N GLU A 65 19.55 36.71 4.22
CA GLU A 65 19.88 37.86 3.37
C GLU A 65 19.24 39.16 3.89
N GLN A 66 17.95 39.11 4.29
CA GLN A 66 17.29 40.28 4.91
C GLN A 66 17.93 40.73 6.22
N SER A 67 18.47 39.80 7.02
CA SER A 67 19.17 40.12 8.26
C SER A 67 20.55 40.71 8.04
N GLY A 68 21.09 40.59 6.82
CA GLY A 68 22.44 40.98 6.45
C GLY A 68 23.53 40.06 7.03
N GLU A 69 23.14 38.84 7.46
CA GLU A 69 24.05 37.85 8.03
C GLU A 69 24.10 36.58 7.16
N PRO A 70 25.21 35.84 7.14
CA PRO A 70 25.29 34.55 6.45
C PRO A 70 24.28 33.57 7.00
N ILE A 71 23.83 32.66 6.12
CA ILE A 71 22.99 31.51 6.53
C ILE A 71 23.70 30.67 7.59
N GLY A 72 23.00 30.27 8.63
CA GLY A 72 23.54 29.55 9.78
C GLY A 72 23.80 30.40 11.01
N ASN A 73 23.89 31.74 10.89
CA ASN A 73 24.07 32.66 12.03
C ASN A 73 22.71 32.92 12.72
N LYS A 74 22.03 34.01 12.40
CA LYS A 74 20.68 34.28 12.96
C LYS A 74 19.60 33.33 12.46
N VAL A 75 19.64 33.02 11.17
CA VAL A 75 18.69 32.16 10.50
C VAL A 75 19.43 31.01 9.85
N GLY A 76 18.98 29.80 10.12
CA GLY A 76 19.53 28.58 9.57
C GLY A 76 18.46 27.59 9.13
N TYR A 77 18.89 26.48 8.60
CA TYR A 77 17.99 25.38 8.25
C TYR A 77 18.64 24.02 8.44
N ALA A 78 17.79 22.99 8.58
CA ALA A 78 18.19 21.59 8.50
C ALA A 78 17.17 20.78 7.68
N ILE A 79 17.69 20.11 6.65
CA ILE A 79 16.95 19.17 5.81
C ILE A 79 17.69 17.83 5.78
N LYS A 80 17.12 16.80 5.17
CA LYS A 80 17.59 15.41 5.21
C LYS A 80 19.11 15.21 5.03
N LEU A 81 19.79 16.04 4.22
CA LEU A 81 21.20 15.85 3.87
C LEU A 81 22.08 17.08 4.20
N HIS A 82 21.48 18.21 4.54
CA HIS A 82 22.18 19.47 4.71
C HIS A 82 21.66 20.20 5.93
N ALA A 83 22.58 20.72 6.74
CA ALA A 83 22.28 21.55 7.89
C ALA A 83 23.24 22.74 7.96
N TYR A 84 22.67 23.93 8.16
CA TYR A 84 23.38 25.18 8.33
C TYR A 84 22.78 25.94 9.51
N PHE A 85 23.17 25.57 10.72
CA PHE A 85 22.79 26.23 11.97
C PHE A 85 23.77 25.84 13.09
N ASP A 86 23.79 26.60 14.16
CA ASP A 86 24.51 26.29 15.39
C ASP A 86 23.64 26.58 16.64
N GLU A 87 24.25 26.49 17.82
CA GLU A 87 23.54 26.70 19.09
C GLU A 87 23.04 28.15 19.27
N ASN A 88 23.63 29.12 18.56
CA ASN A 88 23.28 30.53 18.61
C ASN A 88 22.26 30.95 17.56
N THR A 89 21.93 30.07 16.63
CA THR A 89 20.95 30.34 15.57
C THR A 89 19.57 30.55 16.19
N GLU A 90 19.00 31.75 16.01
CA GLU A 90 17.72 32.16 16.63
C GLU A 90 16.50 31.50 15.95
N VAL A 91 16.53 31.34 14.63
CA VAL A 91 15.46 30.76 13.81
C VAL A 91 16.02 29.63 12.97
N VAL A 92 15.50 28.42 13.18
CA VAL A 92 15.93 27.24 12.41
C VAL A 92 14.72 26.67 11.63
N PHE A 93 14.83 26.67 10.32
CA PHE A 93 13.86 26.04 9.44
C PHE A 93 14.17 24.55 9.28
N VAL A 94 13.18 23.69 9.45
CA VAL A 94 13.33 22.24 9.30
C VAL A 94 12.18 21.61 8.54
N THR A 95 12.46 20.49 7.88
CA THR A 95 11.39 19.65 7.36
C THR A 95 10.78 18.81 8.48
N PRO A 96 9.49 18.39 8.37
CA PRO A 96 8.79 17.65 9.43
C PRO A 96 9.52 16.37 9.87
N GLY A 97 10.08 15.61 8.92
CA GLY A 97 10.85 14.39 9.25
C GLY A 97 12.14 14.67 10.05
N VAL A 98 12.77 15.84 9.90
CA VAL A 98 13.89 16.26 10.74
C VAL A 98 13.38 16.63 12.13
N ALA A 99 12.30 17.39 12.21
CA ALA A 99 11.69 17.77 13.48
C ALA A 99 11.26 16.57 14.33
N LEU A 100 10.66 15.54 13.72
CA LEU A 100 10.27 14.28 14.39
C LEU A 100 11.49 13.55 14.97
N ARG A 101 12.59 13.48 14.22
CA ARG A 101 13.82 12.85 14.73
C ARG A 101 14.40 13.60 15.92
N TRP A 102 14.52 14.92 15.81
CA TRP A 102 14.99 15.75 16.92
C TRP A 102 14.07 15.65 18.13
N PHE A 103 12.76 15.57 17.89
CA PHE A 103 11.82 15.34 18.98
C PHE A 103 12.05 13.97 19.67
N ALA A 104 12.31 12.93 18.91
CA ALA A 104 12.62 11.60 19.46
C ALA A 104 13.97 11.60 20.24
N GLU A 105 14.92 12.46 19.89
CA GLU A 105 16.23 12.56 20.53
C GLU A 105 16.16 13.34 21.86
N ASP A 106 15.60 14.56 21.84
CA ASP A 106 15.65 15.49 22.97
C ASP A 106 14.34 16.28 23.20
N LYS A 107 13.24 15.89 22.55
CA LYS A 107 11.94 16.58 22.63
C LYS A 107 11.99 18.05 22.21
N LEU A 108 12.90 18.42 21.33
CA LEU A 108 13.15 19.79 20.88
C LEU A 108 13.49 20.76 22.01
N ALA A 109 14.14 20.29 23.07
CA ALA A 109 14.39 21.02 24.31
C ALA A 109 15.14 22.35 24.11
N SER A 110 15.88 22.49 23.01
CA SER A 110 16.63 23.71 22.68
C SER A 110 15.78 24.83 22.08
N PHE A 111 14.48 24.63 21.83
CA PHE A 111 13.58 25.62 21.23
C PHE A 111 12.45 25.98 22.18
N ASP A 112 12.14 27.29 22.25
CA ASP A 112 11.04 27.80 23.08
C ASP A 112 9.72 27.83 22.32
N ILE A 113 9.78 28.10 21.02
CA ILE A 113 8.64 28.31 20.12
C ILE A 113 8.77 27.39 18.91
N VAL A 114 7.69 26.70 18.59
CA VAL A 114 7.58 25.88 17.39
C VAL A 114 6.50 26.47 16.47
N ILE A 115 6.90 26.84 15.27
CA ILE A 115 5.99 27.28 14.21
C ILE A 115 5.74 26.10 13.28
N VAL A 116 4.49 25.68 13.15
CA VAL A 116 4.06 24.67 12.17
C VAL A 116 3.44 25.44 11.00
N ASP A 117 4.18 25.53 9.91
CA ASP A 117 3.71 26.26 8.72
C ASP A 117 2.90 25.37 7.79
N GLU A 118 2.00 25.96 7.03
CA GLU A 118 1.14 25.33 6.02
C GLU A 118 0.37 24.09 6.54
N PHE A 119 -0.16 24.13 7.76
CA PHE A 119 -0.89 23.01 8.40
C PHE A 119 -2.03 22.46 7.52
N HIS A 120 -2.62 23.30 6.69
CA HIS A 120 -3.71 22.91 5.80
C HIS A 120 -3.31 21.88 4.71
N GLU A 121 -2.02 21.61 4.50
CA GLU A 121 -1.57 20.51 3.64
C GLU A 121 -1.90 19.13 4.23
N ARG A 122 -2.18 19.06 5.55
CA ARG A 122 -2.62 17.87 6.29
C ARG A 122 -1.76 16.64 6.01
N ARG A 123 -0.44 16.85 6.00
CA ARG A 123 0.56 15.79 5.93
C ARG A 123 0.59 15.00 7.24
N TRP A 124 0.83 13.70 7.16
CA TRP A 124 0.86 12.84 8.34
C TRP A 124 1.90 13.27 9.38
N ASP A 125 3.08 13.69 8.93
CA ASP A 125 4.19 14.10 9.79
C ASP A 125 3.88 15.42 10.52
N ILE A 126 3.17 16.35 9.87
CA ILE A 126 2.71 17.62 10.45
C ILE A 126 1.57 17.36 11.44
N ASP A 127 0.56 16.57 11.07
CA ASP A 127 -0.53 16.22 11.97
C ASP A 127 0.01 15.50 13.22
N LEU A 128 0.98 14.60 13.07
CA LEU A 128 1.63 13.86 14.14
C LEU A 128 2.41 14.79 15.09
N LEU A 129 3.29 15.63 14.54
CA LEU A 129 4.06 16.60 15.35
C LEU A 129 3.14 17.52 16.13
N THR A 130 2.11 18.03 15.48
CA THR A 130 1.14 18.93 16.12
C THR A 130 0.42 18.24 17.27
N ALA A 131 0.01 16.98 17.10
CA ALA A 131 -0.64 16.20 18.16
C ALA A 131 0.30 15.93 19.34
N ILE A 132 1.55 15.55 19.08
CA ILE A 132 2.57 15.31 20.11
C ILE A 132 2.89 16.61 20.86
N LEU A 133 3.18 17.70 20.16
CA LEU A 133 3.54 18.99 20.75
C LEU A 133 2.40 19.58 21.58
N LYS A 134 1.14 19.36 21.14
CA LYS A 134 -0.06 19.72 21.93
C LYS A 134 -0.12 18.92 23.23
N GLN A 135 0.14 17.62 23.18
CA GLN A 135 0.07 16.74 24.36
C GLN A 135 1.19 17.05 25.35
N GLU A 136 2.41 17.26 24.88
CA GLU A 136 3.55 17.65 25.73
C GLU A 136 3.39 19.05 26.35
N ASN A 137 2.84 20.00 25.59
CA ASN A 137 2.60 21.37 26.02
C ASN A 137 3.82 22.08 26.64
N GLN A 138 5.03 21.73 26.18
CA GLN A 138 6.27 22.33 26.64
C GLN A 138 6.69 23.55 25.82
N HIS A 139 6.31 23.56 24.54
CA HIS A 139 6.63 24.62 23.59
C HIS A 139 5.45 25.53 23.34
N ARG A 140 5.70 26.80 23.02
CA ARG A 140 4.69 27.69 22.47
C ARG A 140 4.46 27.32 21.00
N LEU A 141 3.23 26.92 20.66
CA LEU A 141 2.88 26.55 19.29
C LEU A 141 2.31 27.74 18.53
N ILE A 142 2.78 27.95 17.33
CA ILE A 142 2.20 28.85 16.35
C ILE A 142 1.90 28.01 15.10
N VAL A 143 0.62 27.86 14.77
CA VAL A 143 0.21 27.06 13.61
C VAL A 143 -0.37 27.98 12.55
N THR A 144 0.17 27.92 11.34
CA THR A 144 -0.35 28.71 10.24
C THR A 144 -1.26 27.90 9.34
N SER A 145 -2.31 28.53 8.84
CA SER A 145 -3.23 27.93 7.89
C SER A 145 -3.70 28.96 6.87
N ALA A 146 -3.92 28.52 5.64
CA ALA A 146 -4.51 29.33 4.57
C ALA A 146 -6.00 29.03 4.32
N THR A 147 -6.62 28.15 5.12
CA THR A 147 -7.99 27.69 4.92
C THR A 147 -8.92 28.07 6.07
N LEU A 148 -10.24 27.98 5.80
CA LEU A 148 -11.35 28.31 6.73
C LEU A 148 -11.47 27.38 7.96
N GLU A 149 -10.56 26.44 8.18
CA GLU A 149 -10.58 25.51 9.33
C GLU A 149 -9.90 26.07 10.60
N GLY A 150 -9.51 27.33 10.60
CA GLY A 150 -8.77 27.93 11.72
C GLY A 150 -9.53 27.97 13.03
N GLU A 151 -10.87 28.08 13.00
CA GLU A 151 -11.68 28.01 14.21
C GLU A 151 -11.64 26.61 14.85
N LYS A 152 -11.78 25.56 14.03
CA LYS A 152 -11.66 24.15 14.45
C LYS A 152 -10.25 23.87 15.01
N LEU A 153 -9.23 24.38 14.32
CA LEU A 153 -7.82 24.22 14.72
C LEU A 153 -7.52 24.99 16.02
N ALA A 154 -8.01 26.21 16.18
CA ALA A 154 -7.85 27.01 17.40
C ALA A 154 -8.54 26.33 18.60
N HIS A 155 -9.74 25.77 18.40
CA HIS A 155 -10.42 25.00 19.44
C HIS A 155 -9.63 23.72 19.79
N TYR A 156 -9.15 22.99 18.79
CA TYR A 156 -8.34 21.79 18.98
C TYR A 156 -7.06 22.07 19.78
N LEU A 157 -6.36 23.17 19.51
CA LEU A 157 -5.10 23.54 20.18
C LEU A 157 -5.31 24.37 21.46
N ASN A 158 -6.54 24.76 21.77
CA ASN A 158 -6.82 25.78 22.79
C ASN A 158 -5.96 27.05 22.56
N ALA A 159 -5.94 27.53 21.32
CA ALA A 159 -5.10 28.60 20.86
C ALA A 159 -5.88 29.89 20.62
N HIS A 160 -5.20 31.03 20.73
CA HIS A 160 -5.74 32.31 20.28
C HIS A 160 -5.64 32.42 18.75
N ARG A 161 -6.73 32.84 18.11
CA ARG A 161 -6.81 32.92 16.64
C ARG A 161 -6.52 34.35 16.18
N LEU A 162 -5.57 34.47 15.26
CA LEU A 162 -5.21 35.72 14.57
C LEU A 162 -5.60 35.61 13.11
N CYS A 163 -6.40 36.55 12.61
CA CYS A 163 -6.84 36.55 11.21
C CYS A 163 -6.38 37.83 10.50
N SER A 164 -5.69 37.65 9.37
CA SER A 164 -5.37 38.78 8.48
C SER A 164 -6.19 38.68 7.20
N GLU A 165 -6.93 39.67 6.89
CA GLU A 165 -7.54 39.84 5.57
C GLU A 165 -6.42 40.17 4.58
N GLY A 166 -6.14 39.27 3.66
CA GLY A 166 -5.15 39.48 2.61
C GLY A 166 -5.55 40.61 1.67
N ARG A 167 -4.61 41.40 1.20
CA ARG A 167 -4.85 42.30 0.06
C ARG A 167 -4.59 41.47 -1.22
N CYS A 168 -5.63 40.77 -1.69
CA CYS A 168 -5.61 40.19 -3.00
C CYS A 168 -6.34 41.10 -3.98
N PHE A 169 -5.78 41.24 -5.17
CA PHE A 169 -6.47 41.87 -6.27
C PHE A 169 -7.60 40.98 -6.78
N PRO A 170 -8.70 41.52 -7.32
CA PRO A 170 -9.78 40.72 -7.91
C PRO A 170 -9.23 39.77 -8.99
N VAL A 171 -9.74 38.53 -8.98
CA VAL A 171 -9.45 37.53 -10.01
C VAL A 171 -10.75 37.15 -10.70
N SER A 172 -10.79 37.37 -12.02
CA SER A 172 -11.91 36.91 -12.85
C SER A 172 -11.78 35.40 -13.09
N VAL A 173 -12.84 34.64 -12.85
CA VAL A 173 -12.83 33.18 -13.08
C VAL A 173 -13.66 32.86 -14.30
N THR A 174 -13.06 32.15 -15.24
CA THR A 174 -13.74 31.63 -16.45
C THR A 174 -13.65 30.12 -16.53
N HIS A 175 -14.70 29.49 -17.03
CA HIS A 175 -14.79 28.04 -17.21
C HIS A 175 -14.84 27.70 -18.69
N ARG A 176 -13.91 26.89 -19.18
CA ARG A 176 -13.79 26.56 -20.64
C ARG A 176 -14.66 25.37 -21.06
N VAL A 177 -15.53 24.87 -20.18
CA VAL A 177 -16.44 23.78 -20.47
C VAL A 177 -17.89 24.26 -20.45
N ILE A 178 -18.71 23.70 -21.34
CA ILE A 178 -20.13 24.10 -21.50
C ILE A 178 -20.96 23.54 -20.36
N ASP A 179 -20.70 22.30 -19.93
CA ASP A 179 -21.40 21.65 -18.82
C ASP A 179 -20.84 22.15 -17.48
N SER A 180 -21.65 22.86 -16.72
CA SER A 180 -21.26 23.40 -15.40
C SER A 180 -20.86 22.33 -14.37
N ARG A 181 -21.27 21.08 -14.56
CA ARG A 181 -20.91 19.94 -13.68
C ARG A 181 -19.78 19.09 -14.22
N HIS A 182 -19.17 19.47 -15.34
CA HIS A 182 -18.10 18.71 -15.97
C HIS A 182 -16.90 18.58 -15.03
N LEU A 183 -16.50 17.33 -14.77
CA LEU A 183 -15.29 17.03 -13.99
C LEU A 183 -14.04 17.28 -14.84
N PRO A 184 -12.87 17.54 -14.20
CA PRO A 184 -11.60 17.65 -14.90
C PRO A 184 -11.31 16.47 -15.82
N ASN A 185 -10.88 16.76 -17.04
CA ASN A 185 -10.60 15.74 -18.05
C ASN A 185 -9.28 15.03 -17.76
N LYS A 186 -9.33 13.75 -17.36
CA LYS A 186 -8.15 12.94 -17.04
C LYS A 186 -7.39 12.41 -18.25
N LYS A 187 -7.97 12.52 -19.44
CA LYS A 187 -7.35 12.05 -20.68
C LYS A 187 -7.22 13.21 -21.67
N GLY A 188 -6.00 13.50 -22.07
CA GLY A 188 -5.74 14.54 -23.08
C GLY A 188 -5.84 15.97 -22.52
N CYS A 189 -5.72 16.16 -21.21
CA CYS A 189 -5.72 17.48 -20.58
C CYS A 189 -4.60 18.38 -21.15
N GLU A 190 -3.51 17.80 -21.67
CA GLU A 190 -2.38 18.51 -22.27
C GLU A 190 -2.80 19.33 -23.49
N ASN A 191 -3.66 18.76 -24.34
CA ASN A 191 -4.17 19.46 -25.53
C ASN A 191 -5.05 20.65 -25.13
N ASP A 192 -5.95 20.46 -24.18
CA ASP A 192 -6.83 21.51 -23.67
C ASP A 192 -6.01 22.64 -23.02
N VAL A 193 -5.00 22.27 -22.23
CA VAL A 193 -4.06 23.23 -21.61
C VAL A 193 -3.29 24.02 -22.65
N VAL A 194 -2.65 23.35 -23.62
CA VAL A 194 -1.85 24.03 -24.65
C VAL A 194 -2.68 24.98 -25.50
N LYS A 195 -3.89 24.57 -25.85
CA LYS A 195 -4.86 25.44 -26.57
C LYS A 195 -5.18 26.67 -25.71
N THR A 196 -5.50 26.48 -24.43
CA THR A 196 -5.86 27.58 -23.52
C THR A 196 -4.67 28.51 -23.27
N VAL A 197 -3.44 27.97 -23.17
CA VAL A 197 -2.22 28.80 -23.05
C VAL A 197 -2.06 29.71 -24.26
N LYS A 198 -2.23 29.20 -25.50
CA LYS A 198 -2.11 29.99 -26.72
C LYS A 198 -3.15 31.10 -26.78
N GLU A 199 -4.42 30.81 -26.47
CA GLU A 199 -5.47 31.80 -26.37
C GLU A 199 -5.18 32.87 -25.31
N ALA A 200 -4.73 32.44 -24.10
CA ALA A 200 -4.40 33.36 -23.01
C ALA A 200 -3.16 34.26 -23.32
N LEU A 201 -2.23 33.79 -24.14
CA LEU A 201 -1.10 34.61 -24.59
C LEU A 201 -1.55 35.74 -25.56
N GLU A 202 -2.65 35.53 -26.27
CA GLU A 202 -3.24 36.55 -27.20
C GLU A 202 -4.16 37.54 -26.42
N ASP A 203 -4.95 37.03 -25.47
CA ASP A 203 -6.06 37.80 -24.88
C ASP A 203 -5.69 38.46 -23.53
N GLU A 204 -4.65 37.99 -22.83
CA GLU A 204 -4.33 38.41 -21.47
C GLU A 204 -2.91 38.97 -21.36
N GLU A 205 -2.66 39.75 -20.32
CA GLU A 205 -1.32 40.30 -20.02
C GLU A 205 -0.65 39.60 -18.84
N GLY A 206 0.68 39.75 -18.69
CA GLY A 206 1.47 39.20 -17.63
C GLY A 206 1.87 37.73 -17.83
N ASP A 207 2.54 37.17 -16.85
CA ASP A 207 3.01 35.79 -16.90
C ASP A 207 1.85 34.81 -16.58
N ILE A 208 1.96 33.60 -17.16
CA ILE A 208 0.96 32.54 -17.04
C ILE A 208 1.48 31.43 -16.12
N LEU A 209 0.68 31.03 -15.15
CA LEU A 209 0.93 29.84 -14.32
C LEU A 209 -0.09 28.75 -14.67
N VAL A 210 0.43 27.59 -15.05
CA VAL A 210 -0.39 26.45 -15.46
C VAL A 210 -0.25 25.33 -14.45
N PHE A 211 -1.36 24.89 -13.84
CA PHE A 211 -1.37 23.76 -12.95
C PHE A 211 -1.64 22.45 -13.67
N LEU A 212 -0.69 21.53 -13.60
CA LEU A 212 -0.71 20.20 -14.21
C LEU A 212 -0.51 19.11 -13.16
N PRO A 213 -1.05 17.89 -13.37
CA PRO A 213 -1.02 16.84 -12.34
C PRO A 213 0.36 16.23 -12.10
N GLY A 214 1.28 16.30 -13.07
CA GLY A 214 2.57 15.65 -12.89
C GLY A 214 3.61 15.99 -13.96
N ARG A 215 4.82 15.47 -13.77
CA ARG A 215 6.00 15.71 -14.62
C ARG A 215 5.78 15.30 -16.09
N LYS A 216 5.05 14.20 -16.31
CA LYS A 216 4.75 13.72 -17.66
C LYS A 216 3.96 14.76 -18.45
N GLU A 217 2.89 15.25 -17.86
CA GLU A 217 2.01 16.27 -18.47
C GLU A 217 2.74 17.60 -18.65
N ILE A 218 3.59 17.99 -17.68
CA ILE A 218 4.47 19.17 -17.80
C ILE A 218 5.42 19.03 -19.00
N THR A 219 6.08 17.88 -19.14
CA THR A 219 7.02 17.63 -20.23
C THR A 219 6.33 17.65 -21.59
N GLN A 220 5.15 17.03 -21.70
CA GLN A 220 4.36 17.02 -22.93
C GLN A 220 3.90 18.43 -23.32
N CYS A 221 3.33 19.20 -22.37
CA CYS A 221 2.94 20.58 -22.61
C CYS A 221 4.15 21.45 -23.02
N ALA A 222 5.29 21.29 -22.36
CA ALA A 222 6.49 22.03 -22.69
C ALA A 222 6.99 21.74 -24.11
N GLN A 223 6.97 20.48 -24.55
CA GLN A 223 7.29 20.08 -25.93
C GLN A 223 6.33 20.70 -26.95
N MET A 224 5.03 20.73 -26.64
CA MET A 224 4.02 21.30 -27.56
C MET A 224 4.08 22.85 -27.60
N LEU A 225 4.66 23.49 -26.61
CA LEU A 225 4.81 24.94 -26.51
C LEU A 225 6.20 25.43 -26.93
N GLN A 226 7.15 24.55 -27.23
CA GLN A 226 8.56 24.91 -27.56
C GLN A 226 8.75 25.80 -28.80
N HIS A 227 7.74 25.87 -29.69
CA HIS A 227 7.79 26.64 -30.92
C HIS A 227 7.15 28.04 -30.82
N LEU A 228 6.84 28.47 -29.57
CA LEU A 228 6.36 29.83 -29.36
C LEU A 228 7.54 30.80 -29.30
N ASP A 229 7.61 31.69 -30.28
CA ASP A 229 8.59 32.76 -30.29
C ASP A 229 8.22 33.79 -29.20
N ASP A 230 9.22 34.43 -28.60
CA ASP A 230 9.09 35.47 -27.57
C ASP A 230 8.48 35.05 -26.21
N VAL A 231 8.28 33.75 -25.95
CA VAL A 231 7.73 33.21 -24.69
C VAL A 231 8.73 32.25 -24.04
N LEU A 232 9.02 32.46 -22.77
CA LEU A 232 9.86 31.56 -21.98
C LEU A 232 9.00 30.51 -21.29
N VAL A 233 9.08 29.24 -21.72
CA VAL A 233 8.41 28.11 -21.07
C VAL A 233 9.32 27.53 -19.98
N VAL A 234 8.86 27.54 -18.73
CA VAL A 234 9.60 27.09 -17.54
C VAL A 234 8.85 25.97 -16.86
N LYS A 235 9.57 24.92 -16.44
CA LYS A 235 9.01 23.80 -15.69
C LYS A 235 9.22 24.00 -14.20
N LEU A 236 8.22 23.66 -13.38
CA LEU A 236 8.30 23.79 -11.92
C LEU A 236 7.64 22.59 -11.21
N HIS A 237 8.46 21.67 -10.73
CA HIS A 237 8.07 20.52 -9.92
C HIS A 237 9.17 20.16 -8.92
N ALA A 238 8.94 19.22 -8.01
CA ALA A 238 9.83 18.90 -6.90
C ALA A 238 11.27 18.50 -7.31
N SER A 239 11.48 18.05 -8.53
CA SER A 239 12.77 17.55 -9.04
C SER A 239 13.31 18.37 -10.22
N VAL A 240 12.95 19.64 -10.35
CA VAL A 240 13.57 20.52 -11.37
C VAL A 240 14.97 20.94 -10.94
N SER A 241 15.83 21.25 -11.92
CA SER A 241 17.15 21.80 -11.67
C SER A 241 17.06 23.15 -10.96
N ASP A 242 18.11 23.52 -10.25
CA ASP A 242 18.20 24.82 -9.57
C ASP A 242 18.12 25.99 -10.56
N GLU A 243 18.62 25.80 -11.77
CA GLU A 243 18.53 26.80 -12.84
C GLU A 243 17.07 27.01 -13.30
N GLU A 244 16.31 25.95 -13.57
CA GLU A 244 14.88 26.06 -13.94
C GLU A 244 14.07 26.65 -12.78
N ARG A 245 14.35 26.23 -11.55
CA ARG A 245 13.73 26.80 -10.35
C ARG A 245 14.00 28.28 -10.23
N HIS A 246 15.26 28.72 -10.39
CA HIS A 246 15.64 30.12 -10.36
C HIS A 246 14.92 30.93 -11.45
N ARG A 247 14.85 30.44 -12.67
CA ARG A 247 14.07 31.06 -13.76
C ARG A 247 12.59 31.22 -13.43
N ALA A 248 11.98 30.24 -12.78
CA ALA A 248 10.58 30.31 -12.37
C ALA A 248 10.35 31.38 -11.30
N LEU A 249 11.25 31.51 -10.32
CA LEU A 249 11.13 32.37 -9.14
C LEU A 249 11.65 33.80 -9.32
N THR A 250 12.25 34.11 -10.48
CA THR A 250 12.77 35.44 -10.79
C THR A 250 11.98 36.10 -11.92
N VAL A 251 12.04 37.45 -11.94
CA VAL A 251 11.48 38.22 -13.06
C VAL A 251 12.34 38.03 -14.29
N GLN A 252 11.74 37.71 -15.41
CA GLN A 252 12.39 37.48 -16.69
C GLN A 252 12.09 38.63 -17.66
N ALA A 253 12.99 38.86 -18.62
CA ALA A 253 12.80 39.86 -19.66
C ALA A 253 11.67 39.46 -20.66
N GLN A 254 11.55 38.15 -20.92
CA GLN A 254 10.51 37.60 -21.75
C GLN A 254 9.29 37.24 -20.90
N ARG A 255 8.09 37.29 -21.52
CA ARG A 255 6.87 36.76 -20.94
C ARG A 255 7.02 35.26 -20.66
N LYS A 256 6.72 34.81 -19.45
CA LYS A 256 6.91 33.39 -19.11
C LYS A 256 5.60 32.63 -18.93
N VAL A 257 5.65 31.37 -19.31
CA VAL A 257 4.63 30.35 -19.03
C VAL A 257 5.25 29.32 -18.09
N VAL A 258 4.83 29.31 -16.84
CA VAL A 258 5.30 28.37 -15.81
C VAL A 258 4.37 27.17 -15.77
N LEU A 259 4.87 26.01 -16.16
CA LEU A 259 4.16 24.73 -16.08
C LEU A 259 4.48 24.07 -14.75
N ALA A 260 3.53 24.00 -13.84
CA ALA A 260 3.79 23.60 -12.46
C ALA A 260 2.85 22.47 -11.98
N THR A 261 3.35 21.70 -11.00
CA THR A 261 2.50 20.86 -10.17
C THR A 261 1.94 21.67 -8.98
N ASN A 262 1.27 20.99 -8.05
CA ASN A 262 0.82 21.60 -6.78
C ASN A 262 1.95 22.23 -5.93
N VAL A 263 3.21 22.06 -6.30
CA VAL A 263 4.34 22.76 -5.67
C VAL A 263 4.20 24.30 -5.75
N ALA A 264 3.54 24.80 -6.79
CA ALA A 264 3.26 26.22 -6.96
C ALA A 264 1.96 26.67 -6.27
N GLU A 265 1.23 25.78 -5.60
CA GLU A 265 -0.07 26.06 -5.00
C GLU A 265 0.04 26.82 -3.67
N THR A 266 1.08 26.57 -2.86
CA THR A 266 1.22 27.13 -1.51
C THR A 266 2.55 27.88 -1.30
N SER A 267 3.63 27.20 -1.07
CA SER A 267 4.85 27.72 -0.44
C SER A 267 5.75 28.61 -1.30
N LEU A 268 5.53 28.71 -2.63
CA LEU A 268 6.38 29.47 -3.52
C LEU A 268 5.69 30.75 -4.03
N THR A 269 6.44 31.85 -4.07
CA THR A 269 5.97 33.09 -4.70
C THR A 269 6.63 33.24 -6.07
N ILE A 270 5.83 33.06 -7.12
CA ILE A 270 6.25 33.27 -8.51
C ILE A 270 5.89 34.71 -8.88
N PRO A 271 6.87 35.53 -9.28
CA PRO A 271 6.61 36.93 -9.60
C PRO A 271 5.84 37.08 -10.92
N ASN A 272 5.11 38.20 -11.05
CA ASN A 272 4.42 38.66 -12.25
C ASN A 272 3.30 37.76 -12.79
N ILE A 273 2.83 36.77 -12.03
CA ILE A 273 1.71 35.91 -12.45
C ILE A 273 0.40 36.73 -12.42
N ARG A 274 -0.25 36.84 -13.57
CA ARG A 274 -1.58 37.47 -13.74
C ARG A 274 -2.62 36.50 -14.28
N VAL A 275 -2.18 35.41 -14.93
CA VAL A 275 -3.07 34.39 -15.50
C VAL A 275 -2.78 33.05 -14.86
N VAL A 276 -3.83 32.38 -14.39
CA VAL A 276 -3.77 30.99 -13.92
C VAL A 276 -4.60 30.12 -14.84
N ILE A 277 -4.04 29.02 -15.32
CA ILE A 277 -4.75 27.96 -16.03
C ILE A 277 -4.76 26.73 -15.14
N ASP A 278 -5.96 26.31 -14.74
CA ASP A 278 -6.13 25.19 -13.81
C ASP A 278 -6.77 23.97 -14.50
N SER A 279 -5.99 22.90 -14.65
CA SER A 279 -6.46 21.63 -15.18
C SER A 279 -7.50 20.95 -14.27
N GLY A 280 -7.58 21.33 -13.00
CA GLY A 280 -8.43 20.69 -12.00
C GLY A 280 -7.92 19.32 -11.52
N LEU A 281 -6.69 18.95 -11.89
CA LEU A 281 -6.09 17.64 -11.62
C LEU A 281 -4.86 17.76 -10.72
N GLU A 282 -4.66 16.68 -9.94
CA GLU A 282 -3.43 16.46 -9.18
C GLU A 282 -3.07 14.97 -9.11
N ARG A 283 -1.84 14.65 -8.78
CA ARG A 283 -1.43 13.32 -8.32
C ARG A 283 -1.42 13.32 -6.81
N ARG A 284 -2.21 12.44 -6.24
CA ARG A 284 -2.38 12.29 -4.79
C ARG A 284 -2.10 10.86 -4.39
N THR A 285 -1.40 10.67 -3.28
CA THR A 285 -1.27 9.37 -2.63
C THR A 285 -2.61 8.97 -2.00
N VAL A 286 -3.00 7.74 -2.20
CA VAL A 286 -4.20 7.14 -1.59
C VAL A 286 -3.92 5.69 -1.25
N GLN A 287 -4.46 5.21 -0.14
CA GLN A 287 -4.38 3.80 0.21
C GLN A 287 -5.34 2.98 -0.67
N ARG A 288 -4.80 1.97 -1.35
CA ARG A 288 -5.56 0.98 -2.09
C ARG A 288 -5.01 -0.41 -1.80
N ASN A 289 -5.90 -1.31 -1.37
CA ASN A 289 -5.54 -2.71 -1.04
C ASN A 289 -4.38 -2.82 -0.04
N GLY A 290 -4.32 -1.92 0.97
CA GLY A 290 -3.30 -1.93 2.00
C GLY A 290 -1.95 -1.33 1.57
N ARG A 291 -1.85 -0.67 0.42
CA ARG A 291 -0.64 0.03 -0.04
C ARG A 291 -0.93 1.45 -0.48
N THR A 292 0.03 2.33 -0.27
CA THR A 292 -0.01 3.71 -0.76
C THR A 292 0.25 3.74 -2.26
N ALA A 293 -0.67 4.31 -3.02
CA ALA A 293 -0.60 4.42 -4.48
C ALA A 293 -0.76 5.87 -4.92
N LEU A 294 0.13 6.34 -5.80
CA LEU A 294 0.02 7.66 -6.40
C LEU A 294 -1.01 7.64 -7.55
N THR A 295 -2.15 8.27 -7.34
CA THR A 295 -3.26 8.26 -8.30
C THR A 295 -3.57 9.63 -8.86
N LEU A 296 -3.99 9.67 -10.12
CA LEU A 296 -4.51 10.88 -10.75
C LEU A 296 -5.93 11.14 -10.25
N THR A 297 -6.12 12.23 -9.51
CA THR A 297 -7.40 12.63 -8.90
C THR A 297 -7.79 14.05 -9.28
N ASN A 298 -9.04 14.38 -9.01
CA ASN A 298 -9.48 15.77 -9.07
C ASN A 298 -9.01 16.50 -7.82
N ILE A 299 -8.71 17.80 -7.96
CA ILE A 299 -8.40 18.66 -6.81
C ILE A 299 -9.62 18.90 -5.94
N SER A 300 -9.41 19.40 -4.72
CA SER A 300 -10.49 19.91 -3.87
C SER A 300 -10.89 21.34 -4.25
N LYS A 301 -12.06 21.79 -3.75
CA LYS A 301 -12.49 23.19 -3.90
C LYS A 301 -11.53 24.16 -3.20
N ALA A 302 -10.98 23.76 -2.07
CA ALA A 302 -9.98 24.54 -1.36
C ALA A 302 -8.71 24.72 -2.20
N SER A 303 -8.20 23.65 -2.84
CA SER A 303 -7.07 23.70 -3.77
C SER A 303 -7.38 24.59 -4.98
N ALA A 304 -8.57 24.49 -5.57
CA ALA A 304 -8.98 25.34 -6.68
C ALA A 304 -9.01 26.83 -6.31
N ALA A 305 -9.38 27.16 -5.08
CA ALA A 305 -9.35 28.54 -4.56
C ALA A 305 -7.91 29.04 -4.35
N GLN A 306 -7.01 28.21 -3.80
CA GLN A 306 -5.60 28.54 -3.63
C GLN A 306 -4.89 28.77 -4.97
N ARG A 307 -5.12 27.91 -5.97
CA ARG A 307 -4.60 28.07 -7.34
C ARG A 307 -5.05 29.37 -7.97
N MET A 308 -6.34 29.66 -7.90
CA MET A 308 -6.93 30.93 -8.37
C MET A 308 -6.24 32.14 -7.73
N GLY A 309 -6.02 32.11 -6.41
CA GLY A 309 -5.37 33.22 -5.66
C GLY A 309 -3.97 33.59 -6.13
N ARG A 310 -3.30 32.69 -6.91
CA ARG A 310 -2.00 32.99 -7.49
C ARG A 310 -2.04 34.10 -8.55
N ALA A 311 -3.16 34.29 -9.23
CA ALA A 311 -3.33 35.32 -10.25
C ALA A 311 -3.50 36.74 -9.63
N GLY A 312 -4.05 36.85 -8.41
CA GLY A 312 -4.40 38.11 -7.75
C GLY A 312 -3.31 38.69 -6.81
N ARG A 313 -2.08 38.24 -6.88
CA ARG A 313 -1.04 38.68 -5.93
C ARG A 313 -0.39 40.03 -6.27
N VAL A 314 -0.27 40.33 -7.56
CA VAL A 314 0.50 41.51 -8.03
C VAL A 314 -0.43 42.58 -8.61
N ALA A 315 -1.48 42.18 -9.30
CA ALA A 315 -2.46 43.01 -9.95
C ALA A 315 -3.76 42.20 -10.13
N GLU A 316 -4.80 42.85 -10.68
CA GLU A 316 -5.99 42.13 -11.16
C GLU A 316 -5.58 41.06 -12.15
N GLY A 317 -6.14 39.85 -11.98
CA GLY A 317 -5.77 38.69 -12.76
C GLY A 317 -6.96 37.87 -13.25
N SER A 318 -6.66 36.83 -14.00
CA SER A 318 -7.65 35.89 -14.50
C SER A 318 -7.30 34.43 -14.16
N CYS A 319 -8.32 33.62 -13.91
CA CYS A 319 -8.20 32.19 -13.69
C CYS A 319 -9.09 31.44 -14.66
N ILE A 320 -8.47 30.65 -15.50
CA ILE A 320 -9.16 29.86 -16.53
C ILE A 320 -9.20 28.39 -16.05
N ARG A 321 -10.39 27.91 -15.73
CA ARG A 321 -10.62 26.54 -15.27
C ARG A 321 -11.06 25.64 -16.42
N LEU A 322 -10.43 24.47 -16.55
CA LEU A 322 -10.75 23.45 -17.55
C LEU A 322 -11.83 22.46 -17.03
N PHE A 323 -12.60 22.84 -16.06
CA PHE A 323 -13.68 22.08 -15.45
C PHE A 323 -14.86 22.98 -15.15
N GLY A 324 -16.03 22.37 -14.85
CA GLY A 324 -17.28 23.10 -14.65
C GLY A 324 -17.34 23.87 -13.31
N GLU A 325 -18.10 24.96 -13.29
CA GLU A 325 -18.30 25.81 -12.11
C GLU A 325 -18.85 25.02 -10.91
N HIS A 326 -19.76 24.08 -11.19
CA HIS A 326 -20.42 23.23 -10.19
C HIS A 326 -19.91 21.80 -10.25
N ALA A 327 -18.68 21.57 -10.71
CA ALA A 327 -18.06 20.25 -10.70
C ALA A 327 -18.11 19.67 -9.27
N PRO A 328 -18.48 18.39 -9.10
CA PRO A 328 -18.59 17.75 -7.78
C PRO A 328 -17.20 17.40 -7.22
N LEU A 329 -16.44 18.43 -6.85
CA LEU A 329 -15.15 18.32 -6.21
C LEU A 329 -15.32 18.16 -4.70
N GLU A 330 -14.39 17.47 -4.04
CA GLU A 330 -14.27 17.42 -2.57
C GLU A 330 -14.14 18.86 -2.01
N LEU A 331 -14.64 19.11 -0.82
CA LEU A 331 -14.52 20.44 -0.19
C LEU A 331 -13.05 20.75 0.16
N VAL A 332 -12.41 19.81 0.85
CA VAL A 332 -11.00 19.87 1.26
C VAL A 332 -10.30 18.55 0.91
N THR A 333 -9.00 18.58 0.80
CA THR A 333 -8.21 17.36 0.61
C THR A 333 -8.19 16.55 1.91
N PRO A 334 -8.54 15.25 1.92
CA PRO A 334 -8.47 14.43 3.13
C PRO A 334 -7.06 14.37 3.70
N PRO A 335 -6.91 14.30 5.04
CA PRO A 335 -5.61 14.14 5.69
C PRO A 335 -4.84 12.91 5.19
N GLU A 336 -3.51 12.98 5.16
CA GLU A 336 -2.66 11.83 4.78
C GLU A 336 -2.88 10.61 5.68
N LEU A 337 -3.07 10.83 6.99
CA LEU A 337 -3.40 9.77 7.95
C LEU A 337 -4.66 8.97 7.61
N HIS A 338 -5.54 9.50 6.77
CA HIS A 338 -6.77 8.82 6.32
C HIS A 338 -6.62 8.12 4.97
N ARG A 339 -5.56 8.38 4.23
CA ARG A 339 -5.40 7.94 2.84
C ARG A 339 -4.09 7.20 2.55
N GLU A 340 -3.18 7.12 3.51
CA GLU A 340 -1.89 6.43 3.39
C GLU A 340 -1.74 5.30 4.40
N GLU A 341 -0.72 4.47 4.23
CA GLU A 341 -0.33 3.47 5.21
C GLU A 341 0.23 4.13 6.47
N LEU A 342 -0.07 3.55 7.63
CA LEU A 342 0.33 4.12 8.91
C LEU A 342 1.60 3.50 9.51
N VAL A 343 2.36 2.71 8.75
CA VAL A 343 3.58 2.03 9.22
C VAL A 343 4.63 3.06 9.67
N GLU A 344 4.96 4.02 8.80
CA GLU A 344 5.92 5.08 9.15
C GLU A 344 5.42 6.01 10.25
N PRO A 345 4.18 6.55 10.21
CA PRO A 345 3.64 7.34 11.31
C PRO A 345 3.67 6.61 12.66
N MET A 346 3.33 5.32 12.68
CA MET A 346 3.30 4.54 13.91
C MET A 346 4.69 4.29 14.47
N LEU A 347 5.67 3.95 13.63
CA LEU A 347 7.06 3.79 14.08
C LEU A 347 7.64 5.12 14.58
N ALA A 348 7.38 6.22 13.86
CA ALA A 348 7.83 7.56 14.24
C ALA A 348 7.31 7.95 15.61
N VAL A 349 6.02 7.77 15.87
CA VAL A 349 5.42 8.13 17.17
C VAL A 349 5.89 7.23 18.30
N ALA A 350 6.10 5.95 18.02
CA ALA A 350 6.64 5.01 19.01
C ALA A 350 8.06 5.38 19.42
N CYS A 351 8.91 5.82 18.49
CA CYS A 351 10.23 6.35 18.79
C CYS A 351 10.19 7.67 19.58
N CYS A 352 9.13 8.45 19.44
CA CYS A 352 8.90 9.64 20.27
C CYS A 352 8.36 9.31 21.68
N GLY A 353 8.09 8.02 21.98
CA GLY A 353 7.60 7.57 23.28
C GLY A 353 6.09 7.60 23.44
N TYR A 354 5.34 7.59 22.33
CA TYR A 354 3.87 7.60 22.33
C TYR A 354 3.32 6.45 21.49
N ARG A 355 2.03 6.17 21.67
CA ARG A 355 1.27 5.26 20.80
C ARG A 355 0.35 6.06 19.90
N LEU A 356 0.34 5.73 18.59
CA LEU A 356 -0.46 6.46 17.60
C LEU A 356 -1.96 6.45 17.95
N SER A 357 -2.46 5.36 18.54
CA SER A 357 -3.84 5.21 18.98
C SER A 357 -4.23 6.07 20.20
N GLU A 358 -3.26 6.56 20.96
CA GLU A 358 -3.46 7.35 22.19
C GLU A 358 -3.37 8.86 21.93
N LEU A 359 -2.88 9.26 20.76
CA LEU A 359 -2.80 10.67 20.39
C LEU A 359 -4.16 11.23 19.93
N HIS A 360 -4.45 12.43 20.38
CA HIS A 360 -5.65 13.15 19.96
C HIS A 360 -5.36 14.01 18.73
N PHE A 361 -5.79 13.54 17.57
CA PHE A 361 -5.68 14.25 16.30
C PHE A 361 -6.85 15.19 16.06
N LEU A 362 -6.67 16.17 15.16
CA LEU A 362 -7.76 17.06 14.72
C LEU A 362 -8.91 16.27 14.06
N ASP A 363 -8.59 15.22 13.33
CA ASP A 363 -9.50 14.24 12.76
C ASP A 363 -9.06 12.83 13.18
N ALA A 364 -10.00 12.02 13.66
CA ALA A 364 -9.70 10.68 14.19
C ALA A 364 -9.10 9.76 13.13
N VAL A 365 -8.05 9.03 13.48
CA VAL A 365 -7.36 8.09 12.56
C VAL A 365 -8.18 6.80 12.40
N PRO A 366 -8.28 6.21 11.19
CA PRO A 366 -9.05 4.99 10.96
C PRO A 366 -8.48 3.78 11.72
N GLU A 367 -9.30 3.13 12.54
CA GLU A 367 -8.91 1.98 13.38
C GLU A 367 -8.37 0.79 12.58
N LYS A 368 -8.97 0.51 11.41
CA LYS A 368 -8.50 -0.57 10.53
C LYS A 368 -7.07 -0.36 10.05
N SER A 369 -6.70 0.88 9.72
CA SER A 369 -5.34 1.23 9.28
C SER A 369 -4.34 1.16 10.44
N LEU A 370 -4.76 1.56 11.65
CA LEU A 370 -3.95 1.42 12.86
C LEU A 370 -3.59 -0.05 13.14
N ASN A 371 -4.58 -0.93 13.12
CA ASN A 371 -4.37 -2.36 13.36
C ASN A 371 -3.45 -3.01 12.30
N ALA A 372 -3.62 -2.65 11.03
CA ALA A 372 -2.77 -3.16 9.96
C ALA A 372 -1.31 -2.73 10.12
N ALA A 373 -1.05 -1.46 10.48
CA ALA A 373 0.29 -0.95 10.71
C ALA A 373 0.95 -1.59 11.94
N LEU A 374 0.18 -1.78 13.02
CA LEU A 374 0.66 -2.44 14.24
C LEU A 374 1.14 -3.87 13.94
N LEU A 375 0.31 -4.68 13.28
CA LEU A 375 0.66 -6.05 12.90
C LEU A 375 1.90 -6.09 11.99
N CYS A 376 2.03 -5.17 11.05
CA CYS A 376 3.18 -5.07 10.17
C CYS A 376 4.48 -4.80 10.96
N LEU A 377 4.47 -3.81 11.86
CA LEU A 377 5.64 -3.44 12.67
C LEU A 377 6.00 -4.49 13.72
N GLN A 378 5.01 -5.20 14.27
CA GLN A 378 5.23 -6.35 15.15
C GLN A 378 5.87 -7.51 14.39
N ALA A 379 5.40 -7.82 13.18
CA ALA A 379 6.01 -8.84 12.31
C ALA A 379 7.46 -8.52 11.96
N MET A 380 7.80 -7.23 11.75
CA MET A 380 9.18 -6.76 11.56
C MET A 380 10.01 -6.82 12.86
N GLY A 381 9.39 -6.98 14.03
CA GLY A 381 10.05 -6.85 15.33
C GLY A 381 10.44 -5.41 15.69
N ALA A 382 9.90 -4.42 14.98
CA ALA A 382 10.14 -3.00 15.27
C ALA A 382 9.30 -2.49 16.46
N LEU A 383 8.13 -3.07 16.68
CA LEU A 383 7.31 -2.91 17.88
C LEU A 383 7.16 -4.25 18.61
N ASP A 384 7.03 -4.20 19.91
CA ASP A 384 6.69 -5.36 20.72
C ASP A 384 5.17 -5.65 20.75
N ASP A 385 4.76 -6.70 21.46
CA ASP A 385 3.34 -7.09 21.58
C ASP A 385 2.47 -6.02 22.26
N ASN A 386 3.06 -5.11 23.02
CA ASN A 386 2.37 -3.98 23.65
C ASN A 386 2.28 -2.75 22.73
N GLY A 387 2.98 -2.77 21.60
CA GLY A 387 3.07 -1.64 20.67
C GLY A 387 4.14 -0.62 21.03
N ASP A 388 5.06 -0.96 21.92
CA ASP A 388 6.19 -0.12 22.30
C ASP A 388 7.39 -0.40 21.36
N VAL A 389 8.20 0.64 21.10
CA VAL A 389 9.33 0.53 20.18
C VAL A 389 10.43 -0.36 20.77
N THR A 390 10.90 -1.32 19.95
CA THR A 390 12.03 -2.19 20.30
C THR A 390 13.38 -1.52 20.00
N GLU A 391 14.48 -2.11 20.49
CA GLU A 391 15.82 -1.68 20.10
C GLU A 391 16.05 -1.77 18.57
N HIS A 392 15.40 -2.73 17.91
CA HIS A 392 15.42 -2.84 16.47
C HIS A 392 14.66 -1.68 15.82
N GLY A 393 13.45 -1.37 16.29
CA GLY A 393 12.67 -0.24 15.79
C GLY A 393 13.41 1.11 15.91
N LYS A 394 14.14 1.31 17.01
CA LYS A 394 15.00 2.50 17.20
C LYS A 394 16.16 2.58 16.20
N LYS A 395 16.65 1.45 15.70
CA LYS A 395 17.69 1.41 14.65
C LYS A 395 17.13 1.64 13.25
N VAL A 396 15.89 1.19 13.01
CA VAL A 396 15.20 1.34 11.72
C VAL A 396 14.75 2.78 11.50
N TYR A 397 14.16 3.42 12.49
CA TYR A 397 13.54 4.73 12.38
C TYR A 397 14.47 5.87 11.90
N PRO A 398 15.74 6.00 12.37
CA PRO A 398 16.61 7.09 11.93
C PRO A 398 17.05 7.00 10.47
N LEU A 399 16.90 5.83 9.85
CA LEU A 399 17.33 5.63 8.48
C LEU A 399 16.43 6.43 7.53
N PRO A 400 16.99 7.18 6.58
CA PRO A 400 16.23 8.06 5.71
C PRO A 400 15.62 7.33 4.50
N ILE A 401 15.10 6.14 4.71
CA ILE A 401 14.49 5.22 3.73
C ILE A 401 13.24 4.61 4.32
N ASP A 402 12.41 3.99 3.49
CA ASP A 402 11.18 3.32 3.92
C ASP A 402 11.46 2.23 4.97
N ALA A 403 10.52 2.03 5.89
CA ALA A 403 10.67 1.10 7.02
C ALA A 403 11.03 -0.33 6.57
N LEU A 404 10.45 -0.83 5.47
CA LEU A 404 10.77 -2.11 4.86
C LEU A 404 12.26 -2.23 4.49
N PHE A 405 12.78 -1.23 3.78
CA PHE A 405 14.18 -1.24 3.35
C PHE A 405 15.12 -1.00 4.53
N ALA A 406 14.70 -0.19 5.49
CA ALA A 406 15.45 0.04 6.73
C ALA A 406 15.56 -1.24 7.57
N ASP A 407 14.49 -2.04 7.66
CA ASP A 407 14.52 -3.35 8.28
C ASP A 407 15.49 -4.31 7.57
N LEU A 408 15.40 -4.42 6.25
CA LEU A 408 16.29 -5.27 5.44
C LEU A 408 17.77 -4.87 5.63
N VAL A 409 18.10 -3.59 5.48
CA VAL A 409 19.47 -3.09 5.64
C VAL A 409 20.02 -3.38 7.05
N THR A 410 19.18 -3.24 8.07
CA THR A 410 19.59 -3.46 9.47
C THR A 410 19.83 -4.93 9.75
N ARG A 411 18.99 -5.83 9.23
CA ARG A 411 18.97 -7.27 9.58
C ARG A 411 19.86 -8.15 8.68
N ILE A 412 20.17 -7.76 7.45
CA ILE A 412 21.07 -8.55 6.58
C ILE A 412 22.41 -8.71 7.28
N PRO A 413 22.84 -9.98 7.55
CA PRO A 413 24.00 -10.22 8.42
C PRO A 413 25.35 -10.07 7.71
N THR A 414 25.39 -10.32 6.40
CA THR A 414 26.62 -10.33 5.61
C THR A 414 26.96 -8.96 5.07
N LYS A 415 28.22 -8.56 5.17
CA LYS A 415 28.68 -7.23 4.80
C LYS A 415 28.42 -6.89 3.33
N ALA A 416 28.77 -7.80 2.41
CA ALA A 416 28.67 -7.53 0.98
C ALA A 416 27.21 -7.39 0.50
N GLU A 417 26.31 -8.23 1.02
CA GLU A 417 24.87 -8.18 0.74
C GLU A 417 24.21 -6.98 1.41
N LYS A 418 24.66 -6.56 2.61
CA LYS A 418 24.23 -5.33 3.27
C LYS A 418 24.62 -4.09 2.46
N GLU A 419 25.84 -4.02 1.96
CA GLU A 419 26.27 -2.95 1.05
C GLU A 419 25.38 -2.88 -0.20
N ALA A 420 25.11 -4.03 -0.83
CA ALA A 420 24.25 -4.11 -2.01
C ALA A 420 22.81 -3.70 -1.70
N MET A 421 22.27 -4.10 -0.54
CA MET A 421 20.93 -3.73 -0.11
C MET A 421 20.83 -2.23 0.19
N ILE A 422 21.88 -1.60 0.76
CA ILE A 422 21.94 -0.15 0.97
C ILE A 422 21.89 0.58 -0.38
N ASP A 423 22.70 0.16 -1.34
CA ASP A 423 22.77 0.79 -2.67
C ASP A 423 21.40 0.68 -3.38
N LEU A 424 20.75 -0.49 -3.26
CA LEU A 424 19.42 -0.73 -3.80
C LEU A 424 18.34 0.11 -3.08
N ALA A 425 18.35 0.12 -1.75
CA ALA A 425 17.42 0.90 -0.96
C ALA A 425 17.52 2.40 -1.25
N ALA A 426 18.74 2.90 -1.44
CA ALA A 426 18.97 4.29 -1.85
C ALA A 426 18.35 4.58 -3.23
N ALA A 427 18.55 3.70 -4.20
CA ALA A 427 17.94 3.84 -5.53
C ALA A 427 16.41 3.80 -5.52
N LEU A 428 15.82 2.97 -4.64
CA LEU A 428 14.36 2.82 -4.49
C LEU A 428 13.73 3.97 -3.68
N SER A 429 14.51 4.65 -2.85
CA SER A 429 14.03 5.73 -1.96
C SER A 429 14.08 7.12 -2.58
N VAL A 430 14.65 7.27 -3.78
CA VAL A 430 14.59 8.55 -4.52
C VAL A 430 13.22 8.70 -5.19
N PRO A 431 12.64 9.92 -5.19
CA PRO A 431 11.26 10.12 -5.65
C PRO A 431 11.07 10.01 -7.16
N ALA A 432 12.15 9.92 -7.94
CA ALA A 432 12.13 9.87 -9.39
C ALA A 432 12.74 8.58 -9.92
N GLN A 433 12.32 8.19 -11.12
CA GLN A 433 12.87 7.01 -11.80
C GLN A 433 14.34 7.24 -12.14
N LEU A 434 15.21 6.35 -11.65
CA LEU A 434 16.66 6.46 -11.79
C LEU A 434 17.13 6.38 -13.25
N TYR A 435 16.46 5.55 -14.06
CA TYR A 435 16.87 5.28 -15.43
C TYR A 435 15.68 4.96 -16.34
N GLN A 436 15.92 5.03 -17.65
CA GLN A 436 15.03 4.56 -18.71
C GLN A 436 15.77 3.57 -19.60
N LEU A 437 15.07 2.53 -20.08
CA LEU A 437 15.63 1.55 -21.00
C LEU A 437 15.44 1.96 -22.46
N GLN A 438 16.47 1.79 -23.27
CA GLN A 438 16.41 1.91 -24.72
C GLN A 438 16.11 0.57 -25.36
N GLY A 439 15.44 0.59 -26.51
CA GLY A 439 15.19 -0.60 -27.34
C GLY A 439 16.28 -0.84 -28.40
N GLY A 440 16.08 -1.88 -29.23
CA GLY A 440 16.95 -2.20 -30.35
C GLY A 440 18.25 -2.90 -29.94
N GLU A 441 19.31 -2.74 -30.73
CA GLU A 441 20.61 -3.39 -30.56
C GLU A 441 21.24 -3.15 -29.17
N ALA A 442 20.98 -1.95 -28.59
CA ALA A 442 21.47 -1.65 -27.26
C ALA A 442 20.80 -2.53 -26.18
N ALA A 443 19.54 -2.88 -26.35
CA ALA A 443 18.84 -3.80 -25.43
C ALA A 443 19.44 -5.22 -25.48
N GLU A 444 19.85 -5.68 -26.66
CA GLU A 444 20.52 -6.99 -26.81
C GLU A 444 21.89 -7.00 -26.10
N ALA A 445 22.64 -5.91 -26.17
CA ALA A 445 23.89 -5.76 -25.46
C ALA A 445 23.69 -5.80 -23.93
N LEU A 446 22.63 -5.16 -23.43
CA LEU A 446 22.28 -5.21 -22.01
C LEU A 446 21.86 -6.62 -21.57
N GLU A 447 21.16 -7.38 -22.44
CA GLU A 447 20.76 -8.75 -22.14
C GLU A 447 21.98 -9.69 -22.04
N GLN A 448 23.06 -9.42 -22.80
CA GLN A 448 24.31 -10.14 -22.68
C GLN A 448 25.03 -9.85 -21.37
N GLU A 449 25.00 -8.61 -20.90
CA GLU A 449 25.64 -8.22 -19.63
C GLU A 449 24.84 -8.61 -18.37
N GLU A 450 23.51 -8.59 -18.45
CA GLU A 450 22.62 -8.97 -17.37
C GLU A 450 21.53 -9.93 -17.87
N PRO A 451 21.89 -11.20 -18.14
CA PRO A 451 21.01 -12.19 -18.79
C PRO A 451 19.85 -12.68 -17.91
N LEU A 452 19.91 -12.40 -16.62
CA LEU A 452 18.87 -12.83 -15.67
C LEU A 452 17.69 -11.84 -15.59
N GLY A 453 17.78 -10.67 -16.23
CA GLY A 453 16.73 -9.68 -16.23
C GLY A 453 16.39 -9.17 -14.83
N CYS A 454 17.41 -8.94 -14.00
CA CYS A 454 17.26 -8.47 -12.62
C CYS A 454 17.32 -6.94 -12.56
N ASP A 455 16.17 -6.30 -12.30
CA ASP A 455 16.10 -4.84 -12.21
C ASP A 455 16.93 -4.30 -11.03
N ALA A 456 16.91 -4.98 -9.90
CA ALA A 456 17.69 -4.57 -8.72
C ALA A 456 19.19 -4.59 -8.97
N SER A 457 19.70 -5.58 -9.73
CA SER A 457 21.12 -5.62 -10.10
C SER A 457 21.53 -4.42 -10.94
N LEU A 458 20.67 -3.97 -11.86
CA LEU A 458 20.92 -2.75 -12.63
C LEU A 458 21.02 -1.53 -11.72
N MET A 459 20.09 -1.36 -10.79
CA MET A 459 20.07 -0.25 -9.86
C MET A 459 21.34 -0.21 -9.00
N ILE A 460 21.73 -1.35 -8.44
CA ILE A 460 22.95 -1.45 -7.63
C ILE A 460 24.19 -1.05 -8.44
N ARG A 461 24.33 -1.55 -9.67
CA ARG A 461 25.45 -1.24 -10.58
C ARG A 461 25.50 0.24 -10.93
N LEU A 462 24.35 0.86 -11.23
CA LEU A 462 24.25 2.30 -11.53
C LEU A 462 24.65 3.15 -10.34
N VAL A 463 24.15 2.86 -9.14
CA VAL A 463 24.53 3.59 -7.91
C VAL A 463 26.03 3.48 -7.64
N ARG A 464 26.64 2.34 -7.94
CA ARG A 464 28.11 2.10 -7.85
C ARG A 464 28.91 2.76 -8.98
N GLY A 465 28.24 3.48 -9.89
CA GLY A 465 28.89 4.28 -10.94
C GLY A 465 29.21 3.52 -12.22
N GLU A 466 28.68 2.31 -12.41
CA GLU A 466 28.85 1.56 -13.66
C GLU A 466 28.02 2.16 -14.79
N GLN A 467 28.60 2.21 -15.99
CA GLN A 467 27.86 2.60 -17.20
C GLN A 467 27.38 1.33 -17.89
N LEU A 468 26.09 1.28 -18.19
CA LEU A 468 25.45 0.12 -18.78
C LEU A 468 24.90 0.45 -20.17
N PRO A 469 25.00 -0.48 -21.16
CA PRO A 469 24.41 -0.28 -22.47
C PRO A 469 22.88 -0.17 -22.35
N ALA A 470 22.25 0.56 -23.25
CA ALA A 470 20.79 0.77 -23.30
C ALA A 470 20.14 1.43 -22.08
N VAL A 471 20.93 1.96 -21.16
CA VAL A 471 20.42 2.61 -19.96
C VAL A 471 20.68 4.11 -20.02
N ILE A 472 19.61 4.90 -20.09
CA ILE A 472 19.69 6.37 -19.95
C ILE A 472 19.43 6.71 -18.50
N VAL A 473 20.46 7.23 -17.84
CA VAL A 473 20.40 7.60 -16.43
C VAL A 473 20.04 9.07 -16.28
N ASP A 474 19.14 9.38 -15.35
CA ASP A 474 18.95 10.76 -14.89
C ASP A 474 20.06 11.12 -13.89
N ALA A 475 20.97 12.00 -14.32
CA ALA A 475 22.17 12.31 -13.53
C ALA A 475 21.84 12.91 -12.16
N SER A 476 20.81 13.76 -12.08
CA SER A 476 20.42 14.39 -10.82
C SER A 476 19.82 13.39 -9.82
N VAL A 477 19.03 12.45 -10.32
CA VAL A 477 18.45 11.36 -9.52
C VAL A 477 19.52 10.38 -9.06
N LEU A 478 20.50 10.08 -9.92
CA LEU A 478 21.65 9.24 -9.58
C LEU A 478 22.49 9.87 -8.47
N GLU A 479 22.78 11.17 -8.56
CA GLU A 479 23.53 11.90 -7.54
C GLU A 479 22.83 11.88 -6.19
N GLU A 480 21.49 12.06 -6.17
CA GLU A 480 20.68 11.96 -4.95
C GLU A 480 20.74 10.54 -4.37
N ALA A 481 20.60 9.49 -5.19
CA ALA A 481 20.70 8.09 -4.76
C ALA A 481 22.10 7.76 -4.21
N GLN A 482 23.16 8.21 -4.87
CA GLN A 482 24.54 8.01 -4.41
C GLN A 482 24.81 8.75 -3.09
N GLY A 483 24.31 9.98 -2.93
CA GLY A 483 24.39 10.73 -1.68
C GLY A 483 23.73 10.00 -0.53
N LEU A 484 22.55 9.45 -0.76
CA LEU A 484 21.81 8.65 0.22
C LEU A 484 22.53 7.34 0.56
N ALA A 485 23.05 6.63 -0.44
CA ALA A 485 23.83 5.40 -0.23
C ALA A 485 25.10 5.67 0.61
N LYS A 486 25.82 6.75 0.32
CA LYS A 486 27.02 7.17 1.09
C LYS A 486 26.66 7.45 2.55
N GLN A 487 25.60 8.22 2.80
CA GLN A 487 25.14 8.51 4.16
C GLN A 487 24.78 7.23 4.94
N MET A 488 24.07 6.30 4.32
CA MET A 488 23.73 5.03 4.98
C MET A 488 24.96 4.15 5.22
N ARG A 489 25.91 4.12 4.28
CA ARG A 489 27.17 3.40 4.45
C ARG A 489 27.98 3.93 5.62
N ASP A 490 28.00 5.25 5.81
CA ASP A 490 28.68 5.89 6.96
C ASP A 490 28.00 5.48 8.29
N VAL A 491 26.66 5.44 8.35
CA VAL A 491 25.90 5.00 9.54
C VAL A 491 26.25 3.56 9.95
N PHE A 492 26.50 2.69 8.97
CA PHE A 492 26.84 1.27 9.20
C PHE A 492 28.35 1.00 9.18
N GLU A 493 29.19 2.04 9.14
CA GLU A 493 30.64 1.93 9.07
C GLU A 493 31.15 1.04 7.91
N LEU A 494 30.48 1.14 6.75
CA LEU A 494 30.76 0.34 5.55
C LEU A 494 31.63 1.11 4.56
N PRO A 495 32.38 0.40 3.68
CA PRO A 495 33.20 1.03 2.65
C PRO A 495 32.38 1.94 1.72
N GLN A 496 33.01 2.99 1.22
CA GLN A 496 32.41 3.89 0.24
C GLN A 496 32.12 3.18 -1.10
N LEU A 497 31.27 3.81 -1.94
CA LEU A 497 30.79 3.21 -3.20
C LEU A 497 31.91 2.78 -4.15
N GLU A 498 33.01 3.53 -4.18
CA GLU A 498 34.17 3.33 -5.07
C GLU A 498 34.92 2.02 -4.74
N VAL A 499 34.78 1.52 -3.52
CA VAL A 499 35.46 0.29 -3.03
C VAL A 499 34.43 -0.74 -2.52
N ALA A 500 33.22 -0.67 -3.04
CA ALA A 500 32.12 -1.56 -2.63
C ALA A 500 32.48 -3.04 -2.87
N SER A 501 32.12 -3.87 -1.91
CA SER A 501 32.34 -5.33 -1.97
C SER A 501 31.52 -5.98 -3.08
N ARG A 502 32.10 -7.01 -3.73
CA ARG A 502 31.29 -7.88 -4.62
C ARG A 502 30.33 -8.70 -3.77
N TYR A 503 29.05 -8.63 -4.09
CA TYR A 503 27.99 -9.40 -3.44
C TYR A 503 27.58 -10.60 -4.30
N ARG A 504 26.98 -11.60 -3.66
CA ARG A 504 26.35 -12.71 -4.35
C ARG A 504 24.84 -12.49 -4.39
N ARG A 505 24.30 -12.45 -5.62
CA ARG A 505 22.88 -12.20 -5.82
C ARG A 505 21.98 -13.25 -5.17
N ASP A 506 22.34 -14.53 -5.26
CA ASP A 506 21.65 -15.66 -4.64
C ASP A 506 21.56 -15.50 -3.11
N GLN A 507 22.64 -15.06 -2.47
CA GLN A 507 22.66 -14.78 -1.04
C GLN A 507 21.81 -13.54 -0.68
N LEU A 508 21.87 -12.51 -1.49
CA LEU A 508 21.03 -11.31 -1.29
C LEU A 508 19.53 -11.66 -1.44
N THR A 509 19.14 -12.40 -2.49
CA THR A 509 17.75 -12.82 -2.69
C THR A 509 17.26 -13.72 -1.57
N GLN A 510 18.10 -14.67 -1.11
CA GLN A 510 17.77 -15.54 0.01
C GLN A 510 17.57 -14.73 1.30
N ALA A 511 18.45 -13.79 1.59
CA ALA A 511 18.34 -12.95 2.78
C ALA A 511 17.06 -12.10 2.75
N ILE A 512 16.74 -11.48 1.61
CA ILE A 512 15.50 -10.68 1.47
C ILE A 512 14.26 -11.57 1.62
N ALA A 513 14.21 -12.72 0.93
CA ALA A 513 13.08 -13.64 0.98
C ALA A 513 12.85 -14.23 2.38
N ALA A 514 13.93 -14.53 3.12
CA ALA A 514 13.85 -15.05 4.48
C ALA A 514 13.35 -14.01 5.48
N LEU A 515 13.74 -12.74 5.31
CA LEU A 515 13.31 -11.64 6.18
C LEU A 515 11.90 -11.15 5.86
N HIS A 516 11.55 -11.13 4.57
CA HIS A 516 10.29 -10.61 4.04
C HIS A 516 9.68 -11.56 3.00
N PRO A 517 9.11 -12.69 3.44
CA PRO A 517 8.50 -13.68 2.55
C PRO A 517 7.31 -13.13 1.74
N GLU A 518 6.66 -12.08 2.23
CA GLU A 518 5.56 -11.40 1.52
C GLU A 518 5.99 -10.75 0.20
N LEU A 519 7.30 -10.53 0.00
CA LEU A 519 7.86 -10.02 -1.26
C LEU A 519 8.05 -11.11 -2.31
N VAL A 520 7.87 -12.39 -1.96
CA VAL A 520 8.00 -13.53 -2.86
C VAL A 520 6.73 -13.71 -3.66
N PHE A 521 6.84 -13.65 -4.98
CA PHE A 521 5.72 -13.82 -5.92
C PHE A 521 6.02 -14.94 -6.91
N VAL A 522 5.00 -15.71 -7.27
CA VAL A 522 5.07 -16.77 -8.30
C VAL A 522 4.13 -16.47 -9.46
N ARG A 523 4.49 -16.85 -10.68
CA ARG A 523 3.64 -16.69 -11.86
C ARG A 523 2.36 -17.49 -11.70
N ARG A 524 1.27 -16.93 -12.19
CA ARG A 524 -0.02 -17.62 -12.28
C ARG A 524 -0.02 -18.59 -13.47
N GLU A 525 -0.52 -19.80 -13.28
CA GLU A 525 -0.57 -20.83 -14.34
C GLU A 525 -1.43 -20.39 -15.53
N ARG A 526 -2.61 -19.82 -15.26
CA ARG A 526 -3.58 -19.42 -16.29
C ARG A 526 -3.36 -18.01 -16.84
N ARG A 527 -2.61 -17.18 -16.14
CA ARG A 527 -2.29 -15.78 -16.49
C ARG A 527 -0.80 -15.53 -16.30
N ARG A 528 -0.02 -15.92 -17.31
CA ARG A 528 1.45 -15.84 -17.23
C ARG A 528 2.01 -14.42 -17.14
N ASP A 529 1.24 -13.38 -17.46
CA ASP A 529 1.56 -11.99 -17.24
C ASP A 529 1.44 -11.55 -15.77
N ALA A 530 0.75 -12.34 -14.94
CA ALA A 530 0.49 -12.05 -13.54
C ALA A 530 1.33 -12.92 -12.60
N LEU A 531 1.72 -12.31 -11.46
CA LEU A 531 2.38 -12.95 -10.33
C LEU A 531 1.52 -12.77 -9.07
N GLY A 532 1.58 -13.72 -8.15
CA GLY A 532 0.87 -13.66 -6.88
C GLY A 532 1.68 -14.21 -5.72
N ASN A 533 1.40 -13.71 -4.51
CA ASN A 533 1.99 -14.18 -3.25
C ASN A 533 0.94 -14.74 -2.26
N GLY A 534 -0.28 -15.02 -2.73
CA GLY A 534 -1.41 -15.49 -1.90
C GLY A 534 -2.32 -14.36 -1.42
N SER A 535 -1.78 -13.21 -1.04
CA SER A 535 -2.56 -12.04 -0.59
C SER A 535 -2.81 -11.02 -1.71
N MET A 536 -1.91 -10.94 -2.70
CA MET A 536 -1.92 -9.93 -3.74
C MET A 536 -1.55 -10.52 -5.11
N GLU A 537 -2.07 -9.90 -6.16
CA GLU A 537 -1.71 -10.19 -7.55
C GLU A 537 -1.17 -8.93 -8.24
N MET A 538 -0.10 -9.09 -9.01
CA MET A 538 0.57 -8.01 -9.75
C MET A 538 0.85 -8.45 -11.18
N VAL A 539 0.97 -7.48 -12.07
CA VAL A 539 1.41 -7.69 -13.46
C VAL A 539 2.79 -7.07 -13.63
N VAL A 540 3.63 -7.69 -14.44
CA VAL A 540 4.97 -7.18 -14.72
C VAL A 540 4.87 -5.81 -15.39
N GLY A 541 5.54 -4.81 -14.81
CA GLY A 541 5.57 -3.44 -15.33
C GLY A 541 6.35 -3.34 -16.64
N ARG A 542 5.98 -2.41 -17.52
CA ARG A 542 6.63 -2.24 -18.84
C ARG A 542 8.11 -1.90 -18.78
N ASN A 543 8.56 -1.32 -17.67
CA ASN A 543 9.96 -0.92 -17.48
C ASN A 543 10.78 -1.98 -16.73
N SER A 544 10.17 -3.08 -16.30
CA SER A 544 10.87 -4.20 -15.71
C SER A 544 11.44 -5.12 -16.79
N ARG A 545 12.63 -5.63 -16.55
CA ARG A 545 13.30 -6.63 -17.39
C ARG A 545 13.02 -8.07 -16.96
N PHE A 546 12.13 -8.28 -16.02
CA PHE A 546 11.80 -9.60 -15.51
C PHE A 546 11.41 -10.57 -16.64
N PRO A 547 12.18 -11.67 -16.86
CA PRO A 547 12.02 -12.51 -18.03
C PRO A 547 10.71 -13.32 -18.01
N ASP A 548 10.11 -13.52 -19.17
CA ASP A 548 8.90 -14.36 -19.32
C ASP A 548 9.12 -15.83 -18.90
N LYS A 549 10.35 -16.31 -18.99
CA LYS A 549 10.75 -17.68 -18.58
C LYS A 549 10.88 -17.84 -17.06
N SER A 550 11.04 -16.76 -16.31
CA SER A 550 11.20 -16.83 -14.86
C SER A 550 9.86 -17.07 -14.18
N GLU A 551 9.80 -18.03 -13.28
CA GLU A 551 8.57 -18.50 -12.63
C GLU A 551 8.30 -17.83 -11.27
N ALA A 552 9.32 -17.24 -10.65
CA ALA A 552 9.21 -16.56 -9.37
C ALA A 552 10.12 -15.33 -9.29
N ALA A 553 9.74 -14.36 -8.46
CA ALA A 553 10.48 -13.14 -8.23
C ALA A 553 10.29 -12.62 -6.80
N LEU A 554 11.30 -11.88 -6.32
CA LEU A 554 11.11 -10.86 -5.29
C LEU A 554 10.60 -9.58 -5.97
N VAL A 555 9.49 -9.04 -5.51
CA VAL A 555 8.97 -7.74 -5.96
C VAL A 555 9.30 -6.69 -4.90
N LEU A 556 10.22 -5.80 -5.25
CA LEU A 556 10.76 -4.79 -4.33
C LEU A 556 10.07 -3.44 -4.47
N ASP A 557 9.59 -3.14 -5.65
CA ASP A 557 8.80 -1.93 -5.90
C ASP A 557 7.62 -2.21 -6.82
N SER A 558 6.50 -1.54 -6.55
CA SER A 558 5.28 -1.66 -7.33
C SER A 558 4.44 -0.40 -7.23
N HIS A 559 3.66 -0.14 -8.25
CA HIS A 559 2.70 0.95 -8.25
C HIS A 559 1.36 0.51 -8.82
N SER A 560 0.30 1.18 -8.38
CA SER A 560 -1.05 0.90 -8.82
C SER A 560 -1.48 1.88 -9.90
N VAL A 561 -2.07 1.37 -10.96
CA VAL A 561 -2.68 2.17 -12.03
C VAL A 561 -4.17 1.85 -12.17
N PRO A 562 -5.00 2.80 -12.62
CA PRO A 562 -6.40 2.52 -12.90
C PRO A 562 -6.52 1.45 -13.99
N GLY A 563 -7.27 0.38 -13.73
CA GLY A 563 -7.60 -0.64 -14.72
C GLY A 563 -8.66 -0.17 -15.72
N ARG A 564 -8.99 -1.01 -16.70
CA ARG A 564 -9.96 -0.68 -17.77
C ARG A 564 -11.42 -0.56 -17.30
N GLY A 565 -11.73 -0.83 -16.02
CA GLY A 565 -13.07 -0.72 -15.44
C GLY A 565 -13.11 0.30 -14.30
N VAL A 566 -14.31 0.86 -14.00
CA VAL A 566 -14.51 1.94 -13.02
C VAL A 566 -14.06 1.57 -11.59
N LYS A 567 -13.88 0.30 -11.28
CA LYS A 567 -13.51 -0.21 -9.94
C LYS A 567 -12.24 -1.09 -9.92
N GLN A 568 -11.58 -1.31 -11.05
CA GLN A 568 -10.40 -2.18 -11.10
C GLN A 568 -9.12 -1.36 -10.95
N THR A 569 -8.26 -1.80 -10.03
CA THR A 569 -6.88 -1.32 -9.88
C THR A 569 -5.95 -2.40 -10.39
N LEU A 570 -4.99 -2.04 -11.22
CA LEU A 570 -3.95 -2.93 -11.70
C LEU A 570 -2.66 -2.58 -10.95
N ASN A 571 -2.11 -3.55 -10.23
CA ASN A 571 -0.81 -3.41 -9.58
C ASN A 571 0.28 -3.82 -10.56
N LEU A 572 1.26 -2.95 -10.76
CA LEU A 572 2.39 -3.18 -11.66
C LEU A 572 3.66 -3.33 -10.83
N ALA A 573 4.34 -4.46 -10.96
CA ALA A 573 5.65 -4.67 -10.38
C ALA A 573 6.70 -3.92 -11.22
N SER A 574 7.43 -3.00 -10.61
CA SER A 574 8.37 -2.10 -11.29
C SER A 574 9.83 -2.49 -11.09
N VAL A 575 10.19 -3.05 -9.94
CA VAL A 575 11.55 -3.53 -9.63
C VAL A 575 11.49 -4.94 -9.10
N MET A 576 12.11 -5.86 -9.83
CA MET A 576 12.03 -7.28 -9.56
C MET A 576 13.40 -7.94 -9.55
N MET A 577 13.54 -8.97 -8.72
CA MET A 577 14.68 -9.90 -8.72
C MET A 577 14.17 -11.30 -9.03
N PRO A 578 14.56 -11.93 -10.16
CA PRO A 578 14.22 -13.32 -10.43
C PRO A 578 14.79 -14.26 -9.37
N ILE A 579 13.98 -15.20 -8.92
CA ILE A 579 14.37 -16.26 -7.99
C ILE A 579 13.95 -17.62 -8.53
N SER A 580 14.59 -18.70 -8.04
CA SER A 580 14.18 -20.06 -8.37
C SER A 580 13.02 -20.51 -7.49
N LEU A 581 12.21 -21.46 -7.96
CA LEU A 581 11.21 -22.12 -7.14
C LEU A 581 11.86 -22.92 -6.00
N ASP A 582 13.08 -23.43 -6.20
CA ASP A 582 13.85 -24.14 -5.16
C ASP A 582 14.12 -23.25 -3.93
N LEU A 583 14.29 -21.95 -4.12
CA LEU A 583 14.43 -21.01 -2.99
C LEU A 583 13.16 -20.99 -2.11
N ILE A 584 11.99 -21.04 -2.72
CA ILE A 584 10.70 -21.07 -2.01
C ILE A 584 10.61 -22.36 -1.17
N LYS A 585 11.01 -23.50 -1.75
CA LYS A 585 11.08 -24.77 -1.03
C LYS A 585 12.10 -24.74 0.11
N THR A 586 13.30 -24.20 -0.14
CA THR A 586 14.39 -24.12 0.85
C THR A 586 14.02 -23.23 2.05
N LEU A 587 13.23 -22.19 1.83
CA LEU A 587 12.73 -21.29 2.86
C LEU A 587 11.45 -21.80 3.50
N GLU A 588 10.99 -23.00 3.14
CA GLU A 588 9.75 -23.62 3.65
C GLU A 588 8.51 -22.71 3.48
N LEU A 589 8.49 -21.93 2.38
CA LEU A 589 7.35 -21.11 2.02
C LEU A 589 6.34 -21.97 1.25
N GLY A 590 5.09 -21.88 1.63
CA GLY A 590 4.01 -22.71 1.08
C GLY A 590 3.66 -23.90 1.97
N GLU A 591 2.66 -24.64 1.54
CA GLU A 591 2.10 -25.74 2.30
C GLU A 591 2.17 -27.03 1.48
N TRP A 592 2.54 -28.13 2.13
CA TRP A 592 2.50 -29.43 1.52
C TRP A 592 1.11 -30.04 1.61
N HIS A 593 0.56 -30.40 0.47
CA HIS A 593 -0.73 -31.09 0.36
C HIS A 593 -0.53 -32.46 -0.26
N GLN A 594 -1.15 -33.46 0.34
CA GLN A 594 -1.16 -34.81 -0.20
C GLN A 594 -2.19 -34.88 -1.34
N GLY A 595 -1.78 -35.39 -2.50
CA GLY A 595 -2.59 -35.72 -3.65
C GLY A 595 -2.87 -37.22 -3.75
N ASP A 596 -3.23 -37.67 -4.95
CA ASP A 596 -3.56 -39.06 -5.22
C ASP A 596 -2.36 -39.99 -5.01
N THR A 597 -2.64 -41.22 -4.53
CA THR A 597 -1.62 -42.29 -4.44
C THR A 597 -1.26 -42.77 -5.85
N GLN A 598 0.03 -42.80 -6.16
CA GLN A 598 0.58 -43.36 -7.41
C GLN A 598 1.30 -44.66 -7.16
N TYR A 599 1.42 -45.49 -8.18
CA TYR A 599 2.08 -46.76 -8.12
C TYR A 599 3.31 -46.75 -9.02
N GLU A 600 4.47 -47.06 -8.48
CA GLU A 600 5.72 -47.25 -9.19
C GLU A 600 6.23 -48.69 -8.91
N ASP A 601 6.32 -49.53 -9.93
CA ASP A 601 6.67 -50.95 -9.81
C ASP A 601 5.81 -51.70 -8.74
N ASP A 602 4.49 -51.51 -8.77
CA ASP A 602 3.51 -52.04 -7.81
C ASP A 602 3.68 -51.52 -6.35
N THR A 603 4.57 -50.55 -6.11
CA THR A 603 4.74 -49.94 -4.80
C THR A 603 3.89 -48.65 -4.73
N PRO A 604 2.98 -48.50 -3.75
CA PRO A 604 2.21 -47.31 -3.60
C PRO A 604 3.07 -46.17 -3.03
N LEU A 605 3.00 -45.01 -3.69
CA LEU A 605 3.67 -43.77 -3.28
C LEU A 605 2.68 -42.65 -3.09
N ALA A 606 2.87 -41.87 -2.04
CA ALA A 606 2.09 -40.63 -1.87
C ALA A 606 2.63 -39.55 -2.79
N THR A 607 1.74 -38.91 -3.52
CA THR A 607 2.06 -37.68 -4.26
C THR A 607 1.92 -36.49 -3.33
N MET A 608 3.01 -35.77 -3.11
CA MET A 608 3.01 -34.56 -2.29
C MET A 608 3.18 -33.34 -3.18
N HIS A 609 2.30 -32.37 -3.02
CA HIS A 609 2.32 -31.10 -3.74
C HIS A 609 2.67 -29.97 -2.80
N LEU A 610 3.79 -29.29 -3.05
CA LEU A 610 4.07 -28.02 -2.40
C LEU A 610 3.31 -26.91 -3.10
N VAL A 611 2.35 -26.33 -2.40
CA VAL A 611 1.48 -25.26 -2.91
C VAL A 611 1.90 -23.92 -2.30
N TYR A 612 2.24 -22.96 -3.15
CA TYR A 612 2.50 -21.59 -2.76
C TYR A 612 1.61 -20.61 -3.54
N ALA A 613 0.95 -19.72 -2.83
CA ALA A 613 0.04 -18.73 -3.43
C ALA A 613 -1.06 -19.35 -4.34
N GLY A 614 -1.52 -20.55 -4.01
CA GLY A 614 -2.53 -21.29 -4.78
C GLY A 614 -2.02 -21.91 -6.09
N ARG A 615 -0.70 -22.05 -6.24
CA ARG A 615 -0.03 -22.75 -7.35
C ARG A 615 0.81 -23.90 -6.81
N THR A 616 0.70 -25.08 -7.42
CA THR A 616 1.62 -26.17 -7.17
C THR A 616 3.00 -25.84 -7.78
N ILE A 617 4.00 -25.71 -6.93
CA ILE A 617 5.36 -25.35 -7.36
C ILE A 617 6.29 -26.55 -7.43
N PHE A 618 6.07 -27.58 -6.59
CA PHE A 618 6.77 -28.88 -6.65
C PHE A 618 5.78 -30.01 -6.46
N THR A 619 6.13 -31.15 -7.06
CA THR A 619 5.46 -32.42 -6.84
C THR A 619 6.55 -33.45 -6.55
N GLU A 620 6.43 -34.16 -5.44
CA GLU A 620 7.33 -35.21 -5.01
C GLU A 620 6.54 -36.48 -4.72
N HIS A 621 7.21 -37.64 -4.89
CA HIS A 621 6.66 -38.93 -4.51
C HIS A 621 7.44 -39.45 -3.33
N GLN A 622 6.75 -39.87 -2.28
CA GLN A 622 7.39 -40.41 -1.09
C GLN A 622 6.73 -41.74 -0.66
N ALA A 623 7.50 -42.58 0.01
CA ALA A 623 6.98 -43.81 0.57
C ALA A 623 5.85 -43.53 1.58
N LEU A 624 4.85 -44.42 1.62
CA LEU A 624 3.73 -44.32 2.53
C LEU A 624 4.16 -44.73 3.95
N GLN A 625 4.47 -43.72 4.79
CA GLN A 625 4.84 -43.91 6.20
C GLN A 625 4.19 -42.83 7.08
N GLY A 626 3.83 -43.21 8.31
CA GLY A 626 3.23 -42.30 9.29
C GLY A 626 1.89 -41.72 8.85
N GLU A 627 1.68 -40.44 9.11
CA GLU A 627 0.41 -39.73 8.75
C GLU A 627 0.09 -39.78 7.26
N VAL A 628 1.11 -39.76 6.40
CA VAL A 628 0.96 -39.85 4.94
C VAL A 628 0.43 -41.22 4.52
N ALA A 629 0.81 -42.29 5.22
CA ALA A 629 0.29 -43.63 4.99
C ALA A 629 -1.22 -43.71 5.34
N ILE A 630 -1.62 -43.14 6.43
CA ILE A 630 -3.03 -43.16 6.88
C ILE A 630 -3.96 -42.57 5.82
N GLN A 631 -3.62 -41.40 5.28
CA GLN A 631 -4.46 -40.75 4.25
C GLN A 631 -4.54 -41.63 2.99
N SER A 632 -3.41 -42.17 2.52
CA SER A 632 -3.41 -43.04 1.35
C SER A 632 -4.16 -44.35 1.61
N ILE A 633 -4.06 -44.94 2.80
CA ILE A 633 -4.83 -46.13 3.19
C ILE A 633 -6.32 -45.83 3.17
N VAL A 634 -6.74 -44.67 3.69
CA VAL A 634 -8.15 -44.22 3.63
C VAL A 634 -8.63 -44.14 2.19
N ASP A 635 -7.83 -43.52 1.29
CA ASP A 635 -8.18 -43.40 -0.13
C ASP A 635 -8.25 -44.78 -0.81
N MET A 636 -7.31 -45.69 -0.51
CA MET A 636 -7.32 -47.06 -1.04
C MET A 636 -8.51 -47.88 -0.56
N ILE A 637 -8.93 -47.71 0.70
CA ILE A 637 -10.14 -48.33 1.25
C ILE A 637 -11.41 -47.73 0.61
N GLU A 638 -11.43 -46.43 0.38
CA GLU A 638 -12.57 -45.78 -0.31
C GLU A 638 -12.74 -46.24 -1.76
N GLN A 639 -11.61 -46.53 -2.43
CA GLN A 639 -11.58 -47.06 -3.79
C GLN A 639 -11.79 -48.60 -3.84
N GLU A 640 -12.03 -49.22 -2.70
CA GLU A 640 -12.21 -50.69 -2.57
C GLU A 640 -10.99 -51.52 -2.95
N MET A 641 -9.80 -50.90 -2.97
CA MET A 641 -8.52 -51.60 -3.20
C MET A 641 -8.06 -52.38 -1.96
N LEU A 642 -8.38 -51.87 -0.78
CA LEU A 642 -8.19 -52.51 0.51
C LEU A 642 -9.53 -52.70 1.18
N LEU A 643 -9.71 -53.80 1.94
CA LEU A 643 -10.95 -54.15 2.66
C LEU A 643 -12.22 -54.00 1.78
N PRO A 644 -12.37 -54.77 0.69
CA PRO A 644 -13.51 -54.63 -0.22
C PRO A 644 -14.88 -54.75 0.51
N GLY A 645 -15.79 -53.85 0.20
CA GLY A 645 -17.13 -53.80 0.82
C GLY A 645 -17.19 -53.09 2.17
N PHE A 646 -16.04 -52.77 2.78
CA PHE A 646 -15.99 -52.08 4.07
C PHE A 646 -16.45 -50.61 3.99
N ALA A 647 -15.93 -49.83 3.05
CA ALA A 647 -16.26 -48.42 2.91
C ALA A 647 -17.75 -48.18 2.66
N PRO A 648 -18.45 -48.89 1.73
CA PRO A 648 -19.88 -48.72 1.54
C PRO A 648 -20.69 -49.01 2.80
N LEU A 649 -20.36 -50.06 3.54
CA LEU A 649 -21.03 -50.45 4.77
C LEU A 649 -20.89 -49.35 5.86
N ARG A 650 -19.68 -48.90 6.11
CA ARG A 650 -19.42 -47.87 7.15
C ARG A 650 -20.02 -46.50 6.76
N LYS A 651 -19.95 -46.11 5.49
CA LYS A 651 -20.63 -44.92 4.98
C LYS A 651 -22.13 -44.96 5.23
N GLN A 652 -22.75 -46.12 5.02
CA GLN A 652 -24.16 -46.33 5.30
C GLN A 652 -24.48 -46.23 6.80
N GLN A 653 -23.67 -46.83 7.66
CA GLN A 653 -23.83 -46.76 9.12
C GLN A 653 -23.68 -45.30 9.64
N ILE A 654 -22.72 -44.54 9.14
CA ILE A 654 -22.53 -43.14 9.50
C ILE A 654 -23.74 -42.30 9.07
N GLN A 655 -24.26 -42.51 7.86
CA GLN A 655 -25.47 -41.79 7.41
C GLN A 655 -26.67 -42.11 8.25
N HIS A 656 -26.91 -43.38 8.57
CA HIS A 656 -27.99 -43.81 9.47
C HIS A 656 -27.85 -43.20 10.85
N TRP A 657 -26.61 -43.13 11.41
CA TRP A 657 -26.34 -42.50 12.69
C TRP A 657 -26.68 -40.99 12.70
N LYS A 658 -26.39 -40.27 11.63
CA LYS A 658 -26.78 -38.87 11.47
C LYS A 658 -28.31 -38.70 11.46
N ILE A 659 -29.03 -39.58 10.78
CA ILE A 659 -30.49 -39.56 10.73
C ILE A 659 -31.06 -39.91 12.12
N TYR A 660 -30.53 -40.92 12.79
CA TYR A 660 -30.96 -41.40 14.12
C TYR A 660 -30.87 -40.28 15.16
N ASN A 661 -29.72 -39.58 15.20
CA ASN A 661 -29.54 -38.43 16.08
C ASN A 661 -30.46 -37.24 15.71
N SER A 662 -30.64 -36.98 14.43
CA SER A 662 -31.53 -35.90 13.94
C SER A 662 -33.00 -36.14 14.28
N LEU A 663 -33.38 -37.40 14.41
CA LEU A 663 -34.72 -37.81 14.84
C LEU A 663 -34.90 -37.77 16.37
N GLY A 664 -33.83 -37.53 17.13
CA GLY A 664 -33.85 -37.50 18.59
C GLY A 664 -34.05 -38.88 19.24
N LEU A 665 -33.66 -39.96 18.53
CA LEU A 665 -33.75 -41.32 19.03
C LEU A 665 -32.58 -41.73 19.91
N ASN A 666 -31.48 -40.99 19.81
CA ASN A 666 -30.31 -41.21 20.68
C ASN A 666 -30.63 -40.71 22.10
N THR A 667 -30.27 -41.51 23.10
CA THR A 667 -30.40 -41.15 24.53
C THR A 667 -29.34 -40.16 24.98
N GLU A 668 -28.21 -40.11 24.28
CA GLU A 668 -27.12 -39.15 24.53
C GLU A 668 -27.18 -38.02 23.52
N LEU A 669 -27.07 -36.79 24.00
CA LEU A 669 -27.02 -35.61 23.15
C LEU A 669 -25.64 -35.48 22.49
N VAL A 670 -25.59 -35.70 21.16
CA VAL A 670 -24.39 -35.43 20.36
C VAL A 670 -24.46 -34.00 19.81
N ASP A 671 -23.34 -33.25 19.94
CA ASP A 671 -23.28 -31.90 19.41
C ASP A 671 -23.51 -31.91 17.87
N LYS A 672 -24.35 -31.00 17.43
CA LYS A 672 -24.68 -30.89 16.01
C LYS A 672 -23.43 -30.63 15.15
N LYS A 673 -22.46 -29.88 15.66
CA LYS A 673 -21.21 -29.60 14.94
C LYS A 673 -20.41 -30.87 14.71
N VAL A 674 -20.33 -31.75 15.71
CA VAL A 674 -19.66 -33.06 15.60
C VAL A 674 -20.34 -33.95 14.56
N LEU A 675 -21.67 -33.95 14.52
CA LEU A 675 -22.44 -34.72 13.52
C LEU A 675 -22.27 -34.15 12.10
N ASP A 676 -22.19 -32.84 11.95
CA ASP A 676 -22.03 -32.21 10.64
C ASP A 676 -20.61 -32.47 10.09
N GLU A 677 -19.59 -32.49 10.93
CA GLU A 677 -18.20 -32.77 10.58
C GLU A 677 -17.90 -34.28 10.41
N LEU A 678 -18.70 -35.16 11.00
CA LEU A 678 -18.51 -36.61 10.90
C LEU A 678 -18.67 -37.10 9.46
N CYS A 679 -17.59 -37.63 8.88
CA CYS A 679 -17.60 -38.31 7.58
C CYS A 679 -16.76 -39.59 7.65
N PHE A 680 -16.91 -40.46 6.66
CA PHE A 680 -16.21 -41.75 6.63
C PHE A 680 -14.67 -41.56 6.67
N SER A 681 -14.13 -40.66 5.87
CA SER A 681 -12.71 -40.42 5.80
C SER A 681 -12.15 -39.93 7.14
N ALA A 682 -12.78 -38.91 7.77
CA ALA A 682 -12.35 -38.39 9.05
C ALA A 682 -12.45 -39.44 10.17
N TRP A 683 -13.54 -40.20 10.22
CA TRP A 683 -13.71 -41.28 11.17
C TRP A 683 -12.65 -42.37 11.00
N LEU A 684 -12.43 -42.85 9.75
CA LEU A 684 -11.47 -43.90 9.49
C LEU A 684 -10.02 -43.44 9.80
N THR A 685 -9.67 -42.20 9.47
CA THR A 685 -8.37 -41.59 9.82
C THR A 685 -8.12 -41.67 11.34
N GLU A 686 -9.14 -41.30 12.15
CA GLU A 686 -9.05 -41.36 13.60
C GLU A 686 -8.91 -42.82 14.13
N GLN A 687 -9.65 -43.76 13.54
CA GLN A 687 -9.55 -45.18 13.91
C GLN A 687 -8.17 -45.74 13.58
N LEU A 688 -7.64 -45.52 12.38
CA LEU A 688 -6.32 -45.99 11.97
C LEU A 688 -5.20 -45.38 12.83
N ALA A 689 -5.30 -44.10 13.14
CA ALA A 689 -4.35 -43.45 14.04
C ALA A 689 -4.41 -44.06 15.47
N THR A 690 -5.60 -44.35 15.98
CA THR A 690 -5.81 -44.96 17.30
C THR A 690 -5.23 -46.37 17.36
N LEU A 691 -5.32 -47.12 16.27
CA LEU A 691 -4.77 -48.48 16.15
C LEU A 691 -3.26 -48.50 15.90
N GLY A 692 -2.64 -47.33 15.69
CA GLY A 692 -1.20 -47.21 15.47
C GLY A 692 -0.75 -47.72 14.09
N VAL A 693 -1.60 -47.61 13.07
CA VAL A 693 -1.28 -47.94 11.69
C VAL A 693 -0.28 -46.91 11.15
N GLU A 694 0.92 -47.34 10.74
CA GLU A 694 1.96 -46.47 10.23
C GLU A 694 2.36 -46.80 8.78
N SER A 695 1.91 -47.94 8.24
CA SER A 695 2.22 -48.39 6.88
C SER A 695 1.02 -49.15 6.24
N VAL A 696 1.10 -49.35 4.93
CA VAL A 696 0.09 -50.17 4.20
C VAL A 696 0.09 -51.62 4.67
N ASP A 697 1.26 -52.14 5.03
CA ASP A 697 1.40 -53.53 5.51
C ASP A 697 0.70 -53.77 6.82
N ASP A 698 0.58 -52.74 7.67
CA ASP A 698 -0.11 -52.86 8.95
C ASP A 698 -1.62 -53.11 8.77
N ILE A 699 -2.21 -52.64 7.67
CA ILE A 699 -3.66 -52.83 7.44
C ILE A 699 -4.02 -54.27 7.09
N GLU A 700 -3.05 -55.07 6.57
CA GLU A 700 -3.24 -56.50 6.31
C GLU A 700 -3.50 -57.31 7.59
N LEU A 701 -3.14 -56.74 8.76
CA LEU A 701 -3.37 -57.35 10.07
C LEU A 701 -4.79 -57.18 10.58
N PHE A 702 -5.59 -56.33 9.94
CA PHE A 702 -6.92 -55.96 10.39
C PHE A 702 -7.98 -56.50 9.42
N GLU A 703 -9.08 -56.97 10.02
CA GLU A 703 -10.31 -57.30 9.32
C GLU A 703 -11.38 -56.21 9.49
N ALA A 704 -12.45 -56.26 8.70
CA ALA A 704 -13.53 -55.28 8.80
C ALA A 704 -14.18 -55.17 10.19
N ASP A 705 -14.11 -56.25 10.95
CA ASP A 705 -14.69 -56.35 12.30
C ASP A 705 -13.79 -55.65 13.38
N ASP A 706 -12.51 -55.45 13.08
CA ASP A 706 -11.59 -54.74 13.98
C ASP A 706 -11.78 -53.21 13.94
N LEU A 707 -12.55 -52.74 12.96
CA LEU A 707 -12.87 -51.32 12.76
C LEU A 707 -14.38 -51.09 12.88
N PRO A 708 -15.02 -51.35 14.03
CA PRO A 708 -16.46 -51.13 14.20
C PRO A 708 -16.82 -49.66 14.24
N PHE A 709 -17.94 -49.31 13.62
CA PHE A 709 -18.51 -47.98 13.81
C PHE A 709 -19.51 -48.00 14.99
N GLU A 710 -19.15 -47.31 16.07
CA GLU A 710 -20.03 -47.18 17.24
C GLU A 710 -21.13 -46.14 16.94
N GLY A 711 -22.29 -46.64 16.53
CA GLY A 711 -23.44 -45.82 16.16
C GLY A 711 -24.74 -46.36 16.76
N ILE A 712 -25.74 -46.66 15.92
CA ILE A 712 -27.01 -47.24 16.33
C ILE A 712 -26.76 -48.64 16.95
N PRO A 713 -27.35 -48.95 18.11
CA PRO A 713 -27.22 -50.27 18.71
C PRO A 713 -27.53 -51.41 17.72
N GLU A 714 -26.71 -52.45 17.75
CA GLU A 714 -26.80 -53.53 16.75
C GLU A 714 -28.20 -54.19 16.66
N TRP A 715 -28.86 -54.32 17.81
CA TRP A 715 -30.21 -54.88 17.88
C TRP A 715 -31.31 -53.96 17.27
N GLU A 716 -31.05 -52.66 17.13
CA GLU A 716 -31.98 -51.69 16.55
C GLU A 716 -31.65 -51.35 15.09
N TYR A 717 -30.39 -51.60 14.68
CA TYR A 717 -29.87 -51.12 13.39
C TYR A 717 -30.65 -51.66 12.21
N ASN A 718 -30.96 -52.95 12.18
CA ASN A 718 -31.66 -53.57 11.04
C ASN A 718 -33.07 -53.01 10.87
N ASP A 719 -33.83 -52.90 11.96
CA ASP A 719 -35.18 -52.35 11.95
C ASP A 719 -35.16 -50.86 11.53
N PHE A 720 -34.14 -50.12 12.00
CA PHE A 720 -33.96 -48.73 11.63
C PHE A 720 -33.59 -48.56 10.15
N ALA A 721 -32.69 -49.38 9.64
CA ALA A 721 -32.28 -49.35 8.24
C ALA A 721 -33.40 -49.72 7.27
N GLU A 722 -34.30 -50.66 7.67
CA GLU A 722 -35.49 -50.95 6.92
C GLU A 722 -36.51 -49.79 6.91
N GLN A 723 -36.63 -49.10 8.01
CA GLN A 723 -37.54 -47.95 8.14
C GLN A 723 -37.02 -46.70 7.41
N TYR A 724 -35.72 -46.50 7.40
CA TYR A 724 -35.03 -45.32 6.79
C TYR A 724 -33.99 -45.77 5.76
N PRO A 725 -34.38 -46.49 4.68
CA PRO A 725 -33.43 -46.95 3.67
C PRO A 725 -32.78 -45.80 2.95
N LEU A 726 -31.47 -45.88 2.72
CA LEU A 726 -30.71 -44.90 1.96
C LEU A 726 -30.75 -45.17 0.45
N LYS A 727 -31.07 -46.41 0.05
CA LYS A 727 -31.25 -46.81 -1.34
C LYS A 727 -32.49 -47.66 -1.47
N LEU A 728 -33.21 -47.50 -2.59
CA LEU A 728 -34.36 -48.28 -2.92
C LEU A 728 -34.21 -48.89 -4.31
N VAL A 729 -34.52 -50.16 -4.42
CA VAL A 729 -34.58 -50.88 -5.70
C VAL A 729 -36.02 -51.25 -5.97
N LEU A 730 -36.63 -50.56 -6.91
CA LEU A 730 -37.99 -50.85 -7.40
C LEU A 730 -37.88 -51.54 -8.75
N ALA A 731 -39.01 -52.06 -9.29
CA ALA A 731 -39.03 -52.64 -10.62
C ALA A 731 -38.54 -51.62 -11.66
N GLU A 732 -37.41 -51.92 -12.31
CA GLU A 732 -36.74 -51.10 -13.35
C GLU A 732 -36.32 -49.69 -12.90
N LEU A 733 -36.12 -49.45 -11.59
CA LEU A 733 -35.75 -48.15 -11.05
C LEU A 733 -34.90 -48.30 -9.78
N LYS A 734 -33.71 -47.67 -9.76
CA LYS A 734 -32.88 -47.50 -8.56
C LYS A 734 -32.93 -46.05 -8.11
N LEU A 735 -33.07 -45.87 -6.80
CA LEU A 735 -33.23 -44.55 -6.17
C LEU A 735 -32.31 -44.43 -4.98
N ASP A 736 -31.69 -43.27 -4.83
CA ASP A 736 -31.09 -42.85 -3.56
C ASP A 736 -32.13 -42.09 -2.72
N VAL A 737 -32.01 -42.14 -1.40
CA VAL A 737 -32.95 -41.50 -0.48
C VAL A 737 -32.23 -40.53 0.44
N GLU A 738 -32.67 -39.29 0.43
CA GLU A 738 -32.19 -38.23 1.31
C GLU A 738 -33.30 -37.81 2.30
N TYR A 739 -32.92 -37.66 3.58
CA TYR A 739 -33.85 -37.30 4.65
C TYR A 739 -33.55 -35.88 5.17
N PHE A 740 -34.56 -35.03 5.13
CA PHE A 740 -34.51 -33.67 5.73
C PHE A 740 -35.41 -33.67 6.98
N VAL A 741 -34.87 -34.14 8.08
CA VAL A 741 -35.61 -34.40 9.31
C VAL A 741 -36.36 -33.19 9.85
N SER A 742 -35.68 -32.01 9.89
CA SER A 742 -36.25 -30.75 10.35
C SER A 742 -37.49 -30.28 9.55
N ARG A 743 -37.58 -30.70 8.28
CA ARG A 743 -38.68 -30.34 7.37
C ARG A 743 -39.67 -31.46 7.18
N LYS A 744 -39.47 -32.64 7.78
CA LYS A 744 -40.17 -33.87 7.53
C LYS A 744 -40.33 -34.14 6.03
N LEU A 745 -39.24 -34.05 5.30
CA LEU A 745 -39.18 -34.17 3.85
C LEU A 745 -38.24 -35.32 3.46
N VAL A 746 -38.62 -36.14 2.51
CA VAL A 746 -37.79 -37.18 1.89
C VAL A 746 -37.67 -36.89 0.42
N HIS A 747 -36.45 -36.85 -0.08
CA HIS A 747 -36.18 -36.88 -1.51
C HIS A 747 -35.81 -38.31 -1.95
N VAL A 748 -36.53 -38.84 -2.91
CA VAL A 748 -36.15 -40.05 -3.63
C VAL A 748 -35.56 -39.64 -4.98
N ILE A 749 -34.29 -39.91 -5.17
CA ILE A 749 -33.49 -39.37 -6.26
C ILE A 749 -33.20 -40.49 -7.26
N TYR A 750 -33.51 -40.23 -8.54
CA TYR A 750 -33.22 -41.17 -9.62
C TYR A 750 -31.71 -41.38 -9.77
N THR A 751 -31.28 -42.62 -9.71
CA THR A 751 -29.91 -43.04 -9.92
C THR A 751 -29.78 -43.83 -11.24
N GLU A 752 -30.58 -44.88 -11.43
CA GLU A 752 -30.48 -45.77 -12.59
C GLU A 752 -31.84 -46.40 -12.89
N GLY A 753 -32.08 -46.75 -14.14
CA GLY A 753 -33.26 -47.57 -14.56
C GLY A 753 -33.89 -47.09 -15.85
N ASN A 754 -34.72 -47.97 -16.46
CA ASN A 754 -35.37 -47.75 -17.74
C ASN A 754 -36.85 -47.39 -17.62
N ARG A 755 -37.38 -47.22 -16.41
CA ARG A 755 -38.78 -46.92 -16.14
C ARG A 755 -39.16 -45.53 -16.65
N LYS A 756 -40.27 -45.45 -17.42
CA LYS A 756 -40.77 -44.17 -17.97
C LYS A 756 -41.63 -43.34 -17.00
N GLY A 757 -42.13 -43.94 -15.92
CA GLY A 757 -43.03 -43.30 -14.94
C GLY A 757 -42.36 -42.99 -13.62
N ASP A 758 -42.88 -41.96 -12.92
CA ASP A 758 -42.45 -41.61 -11.57
C ASP A 758 -42.85 -42.70 -10.57
N PRO A 759 -42.09 -42.94 -9.47
CA PRO A 759 -42.46 -43.90 -8.44
C PRO A 759 -43.76 -43.46 -7.76
N LYS A 760 -44.61 -44.44 -7.43
CA LYS A 760 -45.88 -44.19 -6.74
C LYS A 760 -45.68 -44.33 -5.23
N ARG A 761 -46.53 -43.67 -4.43
CA ARG A 761 -46.38 -43.60 -2.96
C ARG A 761 -46.45 -44.99 -2.31
N TRP A 762 -47.23 -45.93 -2.85
CA TRP A 762 -47.38 -47.30 -2.34
C TRP A 762 -46.15 -48.21 -2.62
N GLU A 763 -45.27 -47.79 -3.55
CA GLU A 763 -44.03 -48.52 -3.85
C GLU A 763 -42.88 -48.12 -2.89
N LEU A 764 -43.07 -47.07 -2.11
CA LEU A 764 -42.10 -46.50 -1.21
C LEU A 764 -42.41 -46.83 0.26
N PRO A 765 -41.42 -46.84 1.15
CA PRO A 765 -41.63 -47.06 2.57
C PRO A 765 -42.67 -46.12 3.19
N ARG A 766 -43.32 -46.58 4.25
CA ARG A 766 -44.33 -45.79 4.99
C ARG A 766 -43.63 -44.72 5.85
N TRP A 767 -43.23 -43.61 5.29
CA TRP A 767 -42.78 -42.47 6.06
C TRP A 767 -43.96 -41.64 6.55
N ALA A 768 -44.58 -42.11 7.64
CA ALA A 768 -45.79 -41.50 8.17
C ALA A 768 -45.55 -40.05 8.60
N GLY A 769 -46.33 -39.11 8.04
CA GLY A 769 -46.19 -37.67 8.34
C GLY A 769 -45.04 -36.93 7.61
N TRP A 770 -44.38 -37.60 6.67
CA TRP A 770 -43.35 -37.00 5.84
C TRP A 770 -43.88 -36.70 4.43
N LYS A 771 -43.44 -35.56 3.90
CA LYS A 771 -43.62 -35.23 2.48
C LYS A 771 -42.56 -35.97 1.67
N VAL A 772 -42.97 -36.59 0.57
CA VAL A 772 -42.04 -37.33 -0.30
C VAL A 772 -41.97 -36.67 -1.66
N GLN A 773 -40.79 -36.40 -2.13
CA GLN A 773 -40.53 -35.78 -3.44
C GLN A 773 -39.60 -36.67 -4.26
N TYR A 774 -39.96 -36.87 -5.54
CA TYR A 774 -39.11 -37.54 -6.51
C TYR A 774 -38.30 -36.52 -7.30
N LYS A 775 -37.01 -36.75 -7.39
CA LYS A 775 -36.07 -35.88 -8.09
C LYS A 775 -35.40 -36.64 -9.23
N LYS A 776 -35.51 -36.09 -10.45
CA LYS A 776 -34.81 -36.60 -11.63
C LYS A 776 -34.20 -35.41 -12.39
N ALA A 777 -32.87 -35.32 -12.40
CA ALA A 777 -32.14 -34.14 -12.86
C ALA A 777 -32.65 -32.84 -12.18
N SER A 778 -33.09 -31.85 -12.93
CA SER A 778 -33.63 -30.58 -12.39
C SER A 778 -35.14 -30.66 -12.02
N ARG A 779 -35.82 -31.76 -12.35
CA ARG A 779 -37.25 -31.93 -12.09
C ARG A 779 -37.47 -32.49 -10.69
N VAL A 780 -38.29 -31.82 -9.89
CA VAL A 780 -38.74 -32.26 -8.56
C VAL A 780 -40.25 -32.31 -8.55
N VAL A 781 -40.83 -33.44 -8.17
CA VAL A 781 -42.31 -33.66 -8.13
C VAL A 781 -42.71 -34.31 -6.82
N ASP A 782 -43.87 -33.91 -6.26
CA ASP A 782 -44.44 -34.55 -5.08
C ASP A 782 -44.97 -35.95 -5.45
N VAL A 783 -44.55 -36.95 -4.69
CA VAL A 783 -45.05 -38.34 -4.87
C VAL A 783 -46.37 -38.47 -4.12
N LYS A 784 -47.44 -38.71 -4.88
CA LYS A 784 -48.80 -38.84 -4.37
C LYS A 784 -49.21 -40.31 -4.18
#